data_9940be3958f69308144f28ed2f51cdea
#
_entry.id   9940be3958f69308144f28ed2f51cdea
#
_cell.length_a   1.000
_cell.length_b   1.000
_cell.length_c   1.000
_cell.angle_alpha   90.00
_cell.angle_beta   90.00
_cell.angle_gamma   90.00
#
_symmetry.space_group_name_H-M   'P 1'
#
loop_
_entity.id
_entity.type
_entity.pdbx_description
1 polymer ?
#
loop_
_entity_poly.entity_id
_entity_poly.type
_entity_poly.pdbx_seq_one_letter_code
_entity_poly.pdbx_strand_id
1 'polypeptide(L)'
;VRRDLTSILSSMPETFQEDRRELLALLLKNGVLHKSPSQPIVSRDGVKARWMLNSLGVTLTSRGAELAGRCLLQLLKHFDGKQLAAFGLIGVPVLQSCILQSGGQYRGLLVRRDAKPYGAMRLIEGEIDPREPVIVVDDSIASGTSFGEARERLEAAGLRVEGAVCLVRFGWFSGYSNIQEQGYHVESLFDIHDDFMANMEGEAKPVANPSKIFPEFEWSGEKAPEGLHPAALARMAMKEYLETGKLLRPPERLDRDYDSSGGAWVSLRSQFNIHLRHARDGFWHFPGELRWSAAEDIVRAALLTAKLLPAGKLGLEPLSSSHIAVTFFSALEECTLGQLDNDRYGIVVCSRERSAVMGGALPRMPGIGNEFQQFQQARIANGKLLAIEPYTIYRHDVRKVVEPGADWQRTGVPKTDRLAACEDPERCTRIARRARDIAISHVLGLPETTSPLSGNSMPEGLHSLFVTIYIWGKLRGCMGDAITHPDADLRRLVLAALADDRFRNADASAPDAIAVSVSFLTNPISLGEFSPETVVRRCVHGMQALRVYQNQREGMLLPFLAAMHDLNRVSYALEVIDKAGITRPPYFWQRFDCASWLADSEGAGLMEGAFRRISHETASETLLPELAALYSDYIVKHQKPDGYFHESYEPCRNRLHDGFTPPRAAHAAWTLARAFHILGGSELKDAAERTVDSLLRAMRVSESGTWLEFNKGAPSVSEIAFLILALCELPLGDHRRKLVRSLAETIWSCIDRHGRIATHRTSGKVPDIHQDYTPGQALLALAAAAESGLTEIKQSSLQKAFRYYRHRFHHNRDFGQVSWMMQAFSRWWRIQPDPEFAALVFEIGDWILEFQSDKSGGFMTGHQSDAPGFTTALYLEGIAAAASISGQSKYLDAYMRGMQFLHRLTILPGHAPVLPNSEYATGGLRQSLYTSF
;
A
#
# COMPACT_ATOMS: atom_id res chain seq x y z
N VAL A 1 15.27 -4.09 -25.54
CA VAL A 1 16.02 -5.30 -25.83
C VAL A 1 16.50 -5.91 -24.54
N ARG A 2 15.68 -6.76 -23.88
CA ARG A 2 16.16 -7.62 -22.78
C ARG A 2 16.50 -8.96 -23.41
N ARG A 3 17.75 -9.25 -23.61
CA ARG A 3 18.20 -10.62 -23.65
C ARG A 3 18.05 -11.15 -22.22
N ASP A 4 17.41 -12.30 -22.05
CA ASP A 4 17.39 -13.02 -20.79
C ASP A 4 18.85 -13.29 -20.39
N LEU A 5 19.32 -12.68 -19.30
CA LEU A 5 20.69 -12.84 -18.82
C LEU A 5 21.05 -14.32 -18.66
N THR A 6 20.13 -15.14 -18.16
CA THR A 6 20.34 -16.56 -17.95
C THR A 6 20.49 -17.31 -19.28
N SER A 7 19.74 -16.94 -20.30
CA SER A 7 19.85 -17.58 -21.64
C SER A 7 21.08 -17.12 -22.43
N ILE A 8 21.50 -15.85 -22.27
CA ILE A 8 22.75 -15.35 -22.87
C ILE A 8 23.95 -15.99 -22.16
N LEU A 9 23.96 -15.93 -20.84
CA LEU A 9 25.06 -16.47 -20.05
C LEU A 9 25.19 -17.98 -20.25
N SER A 10 24.08 -18.74 -20.38
CA SER A 10 24.10 -20.17 -20.65
C SER A 10 24.52 -20.54 -22.08
N SER A 11 24.37 -19.63 -23.03
CA SER A 11 24.83 -19.85 -24.43
C SER A 11 26.28 -19.45 -24.67
N MET A 12 26.97 -18.91 -23.67
CA MET A 12 28.37 -18.50 -23.74
C MET A 12 29.33 -19.72 -23.70
N PRO A 13 30.56 -19.59 -24.24
CA PRO A 13 31.54 -20.66 -24.24
C PRO A 13 31.79 -21.26 -22.84
N GLU A 14 32.16 -22.51 -22.79
CA GLU A 14 32.44 -23.22 -21.53
C GLU A 14 33.51 -22.51 -20.68
N THR A 15 34.55 -22.00 -21.33
CA THR A 15 35.60 -21.21 -20.65
C THR A 15 35.07 -19.96 -19.96
N PHE A 16 34.05 -19.32 -20.52
CA PHE A 16 33.37 -18.21 -19.87
C PHE A 16 32.58 -18.66 -18.63
N GLN A 17 31.93 -19.82 -18.71
CA GLN A 17 31.18 -20.37 -17.57
C GLN A 17 32.11 -20.76 -16.41
N GLU A 18 33.30 -21.24 -16.74
CA GLU A 18 34.33 -21.56 -15.74
C GLU A 18 34.87 -20.30 -15.09
N ASP A 19 35.27 -19.29 -15.90
CA ASP A 19 35.72 -17.97 -15.40
C ASP A 19 34.67 -17.31 -14.51
N ARG A 20 33.40 -17.32 -14.94
CA ARG A 20 32.27 -16.76 -14.20
C ARG A 20 32.08 -17.48 -12.86
N ARG A 21 32.14 -18.82 -12.83
CA ARG A 21 32.01 -19.61 -11.60
C ARG A 21 33.17 -19.33 -10.62
N GLU A 22 34.39 -19.24 -11.13
CA GLU A 22 35.56 -18.94 -10.30
C GLU A 22 35.48 -17.52 -9.74
N LEU A 23 35.07 -16.53 -10.56
CA LEU A 23 34.91 -15.14 -10.11
C LEU A 23 33.82 -15.03 -9.05
N LEU A 24 32.69 -15.73 -9.20
CA LEU A 24 31.64 -15.79 -8.19
C LEU A 24 32.15 -16.37 -6.87
N ALA A 25 32.89 -17.47 -6.93
CA ALA A 25 33.48 -18.09 -5.73
C ALA A 25 34.46 -17.13 -5.01
N LEU A 26 35.25 -16.37 -5.75
CA LEU A 26 36.12 -15.34 -5.18
C LEU A 26 35.33 -14.19 -4.54
N LEU A 27 34.24 -13.71 -5.20
CA LEU A 27 33.39 -12.67 -4.67
C LEU A 27 32.66 -13.12 -3.41
N LEU A 28 32.14 -14.33 -3.37
CA LEU A 28 31.51 -14.91 -2.16
C LEU A 28 32.51 -15.04 -1.01
N LYS A 29 33.73 -15.45 -1.30
CA LYS A 29 34.78 -15.68 -0.30
C LYS A 29 35.42 -14.40 0.22
N ASN A 30 35.75 -13.46 -0.67
CA ASN A 30 36.60 -12.30 -0.37
C ASN A 30 35.89 -10.95 -0.60
N GLY A 31 34.77 -10.93 -1.34
CA GLY A 31 34.03 -9.72 -1.68
C GLY A 31 32.80 -9.48 -0.79
N VAL A 32 32.36 -10.49 -0.04
CA VAL A 32 31.24 -10.34 0.89
C VAL A 32 31.77 -10.05 2.30
N LEU A 33 31.46 -8.86 2.79
CA LEU A 33 31.86 -8.46 4.14
C LEU A 33 30.78 -8.81 5.15
N HIS A 34 31.08 -9.73 6.05
CA HIS A 34 30.26 -10.03 7.21
C HIS A 34 30.79 -9.26 8.43
N LYS A 35 29.89 -8.62 9.17
CA LYS A 35 30.23 -7.95 10.44
C LYS A 35 29.42 -8.56 11.56
N SER A 36 30.00 -8.57 12.76
CA SER A 36 29.26 -8.98 13.95
C SER A 36 28.14 -7.98 14.25
N PRO A 37 27.08 -8.39 14.97
CA PRO A 37 26.01 -7.48 15.38
C PRO A 37 26.50 -6.24 16.14
N SER A 38 27.64 -6.34 16.85
CA SER A 38 28.25 -5.21 17.56
C SER A 38 28.97 -4.21 16.64
N GLN A 39 29.24 -4.56 15.39
CA GLN A 39 29.88 -3.69 14.42
C GLN A 39 29.12 -3.71 13.09
N PRO A 40 27.93 -3.09 13.02
CA PRO A 40 27.13 -3.10 11.82
C PRO A 40 27.82 -2.33 10.69
N ILE A 41 27.65 -2.83 9.47
CA ILE A 41 27.97 -2.08 8.25
C ILE A 41 26.87 -1.03 8.06
N VAL A 42 27.27 0.23 7.85
CA VAL A 42 26.32 1.33 7.61
C VAL A 42 26.42 1.74 6.15
N SER A 43 25.29 1.67 5.42
CA SER A 43 25.21 2.15 4.04
C SER A 43 25.29 3.69 3.98
N ARG A 44 25.45 4.23 2.76
CA ARG A 44 25.46 5.68 2.53
C ARG A 44 24.20 6.37 3.07
N ASP A 45 23.07 5.67 3.03
CA ASP A 45 21.76 6.19 3.49
C ASP A 45 21.53 5.96 4.99
N GLY A 46 22.58 5.61 5.75
CA GLY A 46 22.50 5.35 7.19
C GLY A 46 21.87 4.02 7.55
N VAL A 47 21.56 3.16 6.60
CA VAL A 47 20.96 1.84 6.82
C VAL A 47 22.04 0.87 7.30
N LYS A 48 21.79 0.22 8.43
CA LYS A 48 22.67 -0.83 8.97
C LYS A 48 22.39 -2.13 8.23
N ALA A 49 23.42 -2.74 7.67
CA ALA A 49 23.37 -3.99 6.94
C ALA A 49 24.19 -5.08 7.63
N ARG A 50 23.77 -6.31 7.50
CA ARG A 50 24.49 -7.49 8.03
C ARG A 50 25.75 -7.80 7.23
N TRP A 51 25.65 -7.65 5.92
CA TRP A 51 26.73 -7.85 4.98
C TRP A 51 26.74 -6.73 3.92
N MET A 52 27.83 -6.58 3.24
CA MET A 52 28.02 -5.64 2.15
C MET A 52 28.88 -6.31 1.08
N LEU A 53 28.54 -6.08 -0.18
CA LEU A 53 29.44 -6.45 -1.28
C LEU A 53 30.57 -5.40 -1.37
N ASN A 54 31.78 -5.84 -1.17
CA ASN A 54 33.00 -5.06 -1.42
C ASN A 54 33.80 -5.74 -2.53
N SER A 55 33.46 -5.42 -3.76
CA SER A 55 34.09 -5.95 -4.96
C SER A 55 35.60 -5.69 -5.00
N LEU A 56 36.08 -4.60 -4.36
CA LEU A 56 37.49 -4.25 -4.31
C LEU A 56 38.36 -5.35 -3.65
N GLY A 57 37.82 -6.12 -2.70
CA GLY A 57 38.50 -7.26 -2.11
C GLY A 57 38.87 -8.35 -3.13
N VAL A 58 38.24 -8.32 -4.30
CA VAL A 58 38.50 -9.25 -5.41
C VAL A 58 39.12 -8.53 -6.61
N THR A 59 38.53 -7.42 -7.05
CA THR A 59 38.97 -6.73 -8.27
C THR A 59 40.34 -6.04 -8.16
N LEU A 60 40.86 -5.86 -6.95
CA LEU A 60 42.23 -5.41 -6.70
C LEU A 60 43.24 -6.56 -6.58
N THR A 61 42.81 -7.82 -6.74
CA THR A 61 43.74 -8.98 -6.83
C THR A 61 44.00 -9.30 -8.30
N SER A 62 45.22 -9.86 -8.57
CA SER A 62 45.58 -10.22 -9.97
C SER A 62 44.56 -11.16 -10.61
N ARG A 63 44.21 -12.24 -9.91
CA ARG A 63 43.27 -13.23 -10.46
C ARG A 63 41.82 -12.70 -10.59
N GLY A 64 41.36 -11.94 -9.57
CA GLY A 64 40.03 -11.33 -9.61
C GLY A 64 39.88 -10.29 -10.70
N ALA A 65 40.91 -9.46 -10.90
CA ALA A 65 40.95 -8.48 -11.99
C ALA A 65 40.96 -9.17 -13.36
N GLU A 66 41.77 -10.21 -13.53
CA GLU A 66 41.83 -10.99 -14.77
C GLU A 66 40.45 -11.56 -15.14
N LEU A 67 39.81 -12.27 -14.19
CA LEU A 67 38.50 -12.89 -14.39
C LEU A 67 37.41 -11.86 -14.65
N ALA A 68 37.39 -10.76 -13.88
CA ALA A 68 36.41 -9.68 -14.07
C ALA A 68 36.52 -9.05 -15.48
N GLY A 69 37.74 -8.76 -15.92
CA GLY A 69 37.98 -8.22 -17.27
C GLY A 69 37.53 -9.20 -18.33
N ARG A 70 37.94 -10.46 -18.26
CA ARG A 70 37.59 -11.50 -19.26
C ARG A 70 36.10 -11.72 -19.36
N CYS A 71 35.40 -11.81 -18.23
CA CYS A 71 33.96 -11.99 -18.21
C CYS A 71 33.21 -10.77 -18.76
N LEU A 72 33.55 -9.58 -18.31
CA LEU A 72 32.86 -8.35 -18.77
C LEU A 72 33.12 -8.07 -20.25
N LEU A 73 34.27 -8.40 -20.79
CA LEU A 73 34.55 -8.27 -22.24
C LEU A 73 33.61 -9.11 -23.10
N GLN A 74 33.06 -10.23 -22.59
CA GLN A 74 32.04 -10.99 -23.32
C GLN A 74 30.72 -10.22 -23.36
N LEU A 75 30.32 -9.55 -22.28
CA LEU A 75 29.11 -8.73 -22.24
C LEU A 75 29.29 -7.47 -23.12
N LEU A 76 30.45 -6.86 -23.09
CA LEU A 76 30.78 -5.67 -23.90
C LEU A 76 30.68 -5.90 -25.41
N LYS A 77 30.73 -7.15 -25.89
CA LYS A 77 30.48 -7.47 -27.31
C LYS A 77 29.06 -7.14 -27.76
N HIS A 78 28.14 -6.96 -26.86
CA HIS A 78 26.76 -6.58 -27.17
C HIS A 78 26.57 -5.07 -27.33
N PHE A 79 27.64 -4.30 -27.21
CA PHE A 79 27.69 -2.85 -27.38
C PHE A 79 28.52 -2.47 -28.58
N ASP A 80 28.15 -1.37 -29.21
CA ASP A 80 28.89 -0.81 -30.37
C ASP A 80 30.09 0.00 -29.91
N GLY A 81 29.98 0.72 -28.80
CA GLY A 81 30.99 1.64 -28.29
C GLY A 81 32.29 0.97 -27.87
N LYS A 82 33.39 1.71 -28.06
CA LYS A 82 34.76 1.28 -27.66
C LYS A 82 35.36 2.17 -26.58
N GLN A 83 34.63 3.16 -26.09
CA GLN A 83 35.02 3.95 -24.94
C GLN A 83 34.30 3.47 -23.69
N LEU A 84 35.06 3.09 -22.66
CA LEU A 84 34.53 2.68 -21.37
C LEU A 84 34.70 3.81 -20.36
N ALA A 85 33.69 4.09 -19.54
CA ALA A 85 33.77 5.13 -18.52
C ALA A 85 33.48 4.57 -17.13
N ALA A 86 34.31 4.86 -16.13
CA ALA A 86 34.01 4.57 -14.72
C ALA A 86 33.69 5.86 -13.96
N PHE A 87 32.71 5.79 -13.05
CA PHE A 87 32.33 6.89 -12.19
C PHE A 87 32.87 6.73 -10.76
N GLY A 88 33.74 7.65 -10.37
CA GLY A 88 34.43 7.57 -9.09
C GLY A 88 35.50 6.46 -9.05
N LEU A 89 35.93 6.08 -7.82
CA LEU A 89 37.09 5.18 -7.66
C LEU A 89 36.73 3.70 -7.70
N ILE A 90 35.49 3.32 -7.33
CA ILE A 90 35.13 1.90 -7.15
C ILE A 90 35.06 1.16 -8.49
N GLY A 91 34.56 1.78 -9.53
CA GLY A 91 34.50 1.22 -10.89
C GLY A 91 35.88 1.16 -11.61
N VAL A 92 36.90 1.89 -11.11
CA VAL A 92 38.21 1.99 -11.79
C VAL A 92 38.93 0.63 -11.94
N PRO A 93 39.01 -0.25 -10.93
CA PRO A 93 39.66 -1.55 -11.11
C PRO A 93 38.96 -2.40 -12.18
N VAL A 94 37.65 -2.35 -12.26
CA VAL A 94 36.84 -3.06 -13.26
C VAL A 94 37.11 -2.50 -14.65
N LEU A 95 37.09 -1.17 -14.82
CA LEU A 95 37.44 -0.48 -16.04
C LEU A 95 38.85 -0.86 -16.52
N GLN A 96 39.81 -0.78 -15.62
CA GLN A 96 41.21 -1.09 -15.93
C GLN A 96 41.37 -2.56 -16.35
N SER A 97 40.65 -3.47 -15.69
CA SER A 97 40.67 -4.89 -16.04
C SER A 97 40.15 -5.14 -17.45
N CYS A 98 39.06 -4.47 -17.85
CA CYS A 98 38.52 -4.56 -19.21
C CYS A 98 39.52 -4.03 -20.24
N ILE A 99 40.18 -2.90 -19.99
CA ILE A 99 41.16 -2.29 -20.92
C ILE A 99 42.35 -3.22 -21.11
N LEU A 100 42.94 -3.72 -20.01
CA LEU A 100 44.12 -4.59 -20.06
C LEU A 100 43.86 -5.92 -20.80
N GLN A 101 42.69 -6.51 -20.57
CA GLN A 101 42.30 -7.78 -21.17
C GLN A 101 41.80 -7.63 -22.61
N SER A 102 41.48 -6.41 -23.05
CA SER A 102 40.89 -6.14 -24.37
C SER A 102 41.90 -6.24 -25.54
N GLY A 103 43.18 -6.32 -25.24
CA GLY A 103 44.22 -6.27 -26.33
C GLY A 103 44.21 -4.97 -27.12
N GLY A 104 43.85 -3.87 -26.51
CA GLY A 104 43.78 -2.53 -27.11
C GLY A 104 42.48 -2.18 -27.85
N GLN A 105 41.45 -3.00 -27.72
CA GLN A 105 40.13 -2.75 -28.34
C GLN A 105 39.34 -1.64 -27.66
N TYR A 106 39.55 -1.43 -26.38
CA TYR A 106 38.82 -0.44 -25.57
C TYR A 106 39.76 0.60 -24.97
N ARG A 107 39.29 1.82 -24.84
CA ARG A 107 39.92 2.91 -24.10
C ARG A 107 39.09 3.35 -22.93
N GLY A 108 39.71 3.95 -21.92
CA GLY A 108 39.06 4.27 -20.64
C GLY A 108 38.93 5.76 -20.39
N LEU A 109 37.80 6.13 -19.82
CA LEU A 109 37.50 7.46 -19.28
C LEU A 109 37.20 7.35 -17.78
N LEU A 110 37.77 8.28 -17.00
CA LEU A 110 37.40 8.41 -15.59
C LEU A 110 36.51 9.63 -15.40
N VAL A 111 35.26 9.42 -14.96
CA VAL A 111 34.33 10.49 -14.65
C VAL A 111 34.43 10.78 -13.17
N ARG A 112 34.84 11.96 -12.79
CA ARG A 112 35.03 12.41 -11.41
C ARG A 112 33.71 12.89 -10.83
N ARG A 113 33.57 12.72 -9.51
CA ARG A 113 32.43 13.32 -8.77
C ARG A 113 32.55 14.84 -8.74
N ASP A 114 33.76 15.34 -8.46
CA ASP A 114 34.05 16.76 -8.37
C ASP A 114 35.23 17.12 -9.26
N ALA A 115 35.23 18.33 -9.82
CA ALA A 115 36.36 18.85 -10.56
C ALA A 115 37.55 19.05 -9.60
N LYS A 116 38.76 18.80 -10.09
CA LYS A 116 39.95 19.14 -9.32
C LYS A 116 40.01 20.65 -9.08
N PRO A 117 40.34 21.10 -7.88
CA PRO A 117 40.52 22.54 -7.59
C PRO A 117 41.84 23.09 -8.16
N TYR A 118 42.61 22.27 -8.87
CA TYR A 118 43.90 22.62 -9.46
C TYR A 118 44.17 21.82 -10.75
N GLY A 119 45.17 22.25 -11.54
CA GLY A 119 45.52 21.65 -12.82
C GLY A 119 44.50 21.95 -13.89
N ALA A 120 44.17 20.99 -14.75
CA ALA A 120 43.23 21.18 -15.86
C ALA A 120 41.74 21.31 -15.44
N MET A 121 41.40 21.16 -14.17
CA MET A 121 40.04 21.23 -13.59
C MET A 121 38.98 20.41 -14.34
N ARG A 122 39.39 19.29 -14.95
CA ARG A 122 38.51 18.45 -15.75
C ARG A 122 37.66 17.53 -14.89
N LEU A 123 36.39 17.35 -15.31
CA LEU A 123 35.48 16.36 -14.76
C LEU A 123 35.67 14.99 -15.38
N ILE A 124 36.15 14.91 -16.62
CA ILE A 124 36.41 13.67 -17.33
C ILE A 124 37.92 13.64 -17.69
N GLU A 125 38.56 12.56 -17.28
CA GLU A 125 39.96 12.26 -17.59
C GLU A 125 40.03 11.11 -18.61
N GLY A 126 41.01 11.16 -19.49
CA GLY A 126 41.21 10.21 -20.57
C GLY A 126 41.16 10.87 -21.95
N GLU A 127 41.39 10.08 -22.98
CA GLU A 127 41.32 10.55 -24.38
C GLU A 127 39.87 10.36 -24.87
N ILE A 128 39.20 11.47 -25.19
CA ILE A 128 37.81 11.53 -25.61
C ILE A 128 37.74 11.50 -27.14
N ASP A 129 36.95 10.59 -27.72
CA ASP A 129 36.47 10.63 -29.09
C ASP A 129 34.96 10.88 -29.14
N PRO A 130 34.49 12.06 -29.55
CA PRO A 130 33.07 12.38 -29.57
C PRO A 130 32.24 11.54 -30.56
N ARG A 131 32.87 10.84 -31.50
CA ARG A 131 32.18 10.00 -32.49
C ARG A 131 31.89 8.61 -31.96
N GLU A 132 32.62 8.16 -30.93
CA GLU A 132 32.49 6.85 -30.36
C GLU A 132 31.49 6.87 -29.16
N PRO A 133 30.53 5.95 -29.11
CA PRO A 133 29.65 5.83 -27.95
C PRO A 133 30.43 5.41 -26.70
N VAL A 134 29.93 5.84 -25.54
CA VAL A 134 30.51 5.53 -24.24
C VAL A 134 29.64 4.51 -23.49
N ILE A 135 30.28 3.50 -22.93
CA ILE A 135 29.67 2.50 -22.07
C ILE A 135 30.14 2.73 -20.62
N VAL A 136 29.21 2.92 -19.69
CA VAL A 136 29.57 3.07 -18.28
C VAL A 136 29.86 1.69 -17.67
N VAL A 137 31.04 1.56 -17.05
CA VAL A 137 31.46 0.31 -16.38
C VAL A 137 31.50 0.55 -14.87
N ASP A 138 30.81 -0.30 -14.11
CA ASP A 138 30.80 -0.20 -12.66
C ASP A 138 30.92 -1.59 -12.00
N ASP A 139 31.22 -1.63 -10.72
CA ASP A 139 31.25 -2.89 -9.96
C ASP A 139 29.83 -3.37 -9.68
N SER A 140 28.91 -2.45 -9.42
CA SER A 140 27.53 -2.79 -9.10
C SER A 140 26.53 -1.70 -9.50
N ILE A 141 25.31 -2.14 -9.86
CA ILE A 141 24.17 -1.24 -10.08
C ILE A 141 23.08 -1.57 -9.07
N ALA A 142 22.82 -0.60 -8.16
CA ALA A 142 21.74 -0.64 -7.20
C ALA A 142 20.65 0.39 -7.54
N SER A 143 20.74 1.60 -7.04
CA SER A 143 19.80 2.70 -7.34
C SER A 143 19.95 3.30 -8.74
N GLY A 144 21.06 3.06 -9.42
CA GLY A 144 21.38 3.68 -10.70
C GLY A 144 21.90 5.13 -10.61
N THR A 145 22.04 5.68 -9.42
CA THR A 145 22.48 7.06 -9.20
C THR A 145 23.85 7.32 -9.81
N SER A 146 24.82 6.41 -9.61
CA SER A 146 26.18 6.56 -10.19
C SER A 146 26.14 6.59 -11.72
N PHE A 147 25.32 5.76 -12.35
CA PHE A 147 25.11 5.80 -13.80
C PHE A 147 24.48 7.12 -14.25
N GLY A 148 23.44 7.59 -13.56
CA GLY A 148 22.78 8.87 -13.88
C GLY A 148 23.75 10.05 -13.82
N GLU A 149 24.52 10.15 -12.75
CA GLU A 149 25.53 11.19 -12.58
C GLU A 149 26.66 11.10 -13.62
N ALA A 150 27.12 9.88 -13.96
CA ALA A 150 28.12 9.67 -15.01
C ALA A 150 27.59 10.10 -16.38
N ARG A 151 26.38 9.65 -16.71
CA ARG A 151 25.70 9.99 -17.96
C ARG A 151 25.56 11.49 -18.15
N GLU A 152 25.02 12.19 -17.14
CA GLU A 152 24.84 13.66 -17.23
C GLU A 152 26.16 14.39 -17.53
N ARG A 153 27.27 13.96 -16.91
CA ARG A 153 28.58 14.57 -17.15
C ARG A 153 29.14 14.23 -18.52
N LEU A 154 28.98 13.01 -18.99
CA LEU A 154 29.42 12.56 -20.31
C LEU A 154 28.61 13.26 -21.42
N GLU A 155 27.29 13.32 -21.28
CA GLU A 155 26.41 14.00 -22.25
C GLU A 155 26.65 15.52 -22.28
N ALA A 156 26.88 16.14 -21.09
CA ALA A 156 27.28 17.56 -21.03
C ALA A 156 28.62 17.85 -21.69
N ALA A 157 29.50 16.84 -21.80
CA ALA A 157 30.76 16.92 -22.54
C ALA A 157 30.61 16.59 -24.05
N GLY A 158 29.39 16.42 -24.56
CA GLY A 158 29.08 16.11 -25.94
C GLY A 158 29.26 14.65 -26.35
N LEU A 159 29.34 13.73 -25.36
CA LEU A 159 29.51 12.31 -25.63
C LEU A 159 28.14 11.59 -25.62
N ARG A 160 27.96 10.62 -26.48
CA ARG A 160 26.78 9.77 -26.54
C ARG A 160 26.96 8.55 -25.64
N VAL A 161 26.14 8.44 -24.57
CA VAL A 161 26.15 7.25 -23.73
C VAL A 161 25.27 6.16 -24.35
N GLU A 162 25.80 4.97 -24.53
CA GLU A 162 25.08 3.81 -25.07
C GLU A 162 24.39 3.00 -23.98
N GLY A 163 25.04 2.85 -22.83
CA GLY A 163 24.52 2.06 -21.73
C GLY A 163 25.53 1.80 -20.63
N ALA A 164 25.31 0.72 -19.89
CA ALA A 164 26.15 0.31 -18.76
C ALA A 164 26.39 -1.18 -18.72
N VAL A 165 27.54 -1.58 -18.17
CA VAL A 165 27.85 -2.96 -17.80
C VAL A 165 28.41 -2.99 -16.37
N CYS A 166 28.00 -3.97 -15.57
CA CYS A 166 28.49 -4.14 -14.20
C CYS A 166 28.76 -5.59 -13.82
N LEU A 167 29.51 -5.79 -12.72
CA LEU A 167 29.68 -7.13 -12.17
C LEU A 167 28.39 -7.64 -11.54
N VAL A 168 27.75 -6.85 -10.67
CA VAL A 168 26.58 -7.30 -9.91
C VAL A 168 25.43 -6.29 -10.03
N ARG A 169 24.24 -6.78 -10.39
CA ARG A 169 23.01 -6.01 -10.23
C ARG A 169 22.32 -6.35 -8.92
N PHE A 170 21.81 -5.34 -8.27
CA PHE A 170 20.96 -5.48 -7.09
C PHE A 170 19.49 -5.44 -7.50
N GLY A 171 18.89 -6.59 -7.75
CA GLY A 171 17.54 -6.71 -8.30
C GLY A 171 16.42 -6.09 -7.43
N TRP A 172 16.65 -5.89 -6.13
CA TRP A 172 15.69 -5.21 -5.26
C TRP A 172 15.71 -3.67 -5.34
N PHE A 173 16.66 -3.09 -6.08
CA PHE A 173 16.64 -1.68 -6.44
C PHE A 173 16.14 -1.49 -7.87
N SER A 174 15.41 -0.42 -8.11
CA SER A 174 14.88 -0.10 -9.45
C SER A 174 15.93 0.42 -10.44
N GLY A 175 17.17 0.65 -10.00
CA GLY A 175 18.17 1.34 -10.80
C GLY A 175 18.46 0.68 -12.14
N TYR A 176 18.62 -0.65 -12.15
CA TYR A 176 18.86 -1.40 -13.38
C TYR A 176 17.68 -1.27 -14.37
N SER A 177 16.46 -1.41 -13.87
CA SER A 177 15.23 -1.25 -14.66
C SER A 177 15.06 0.19 -15.14
N ASN A 178 15.29 1.17 -14.29
CA ASN A 178 15.17 2.60 -14.63
C ASN A 178 16.13 3.02 -15.74
N ILE A 179 17.35 2.48 -15.74
CA ILE A 179 18.33 2.74 -16.82
C ILE A 179 17.83 2.18 -18.15
N GLN A 180 17.27 0.96 -18.13
CA GLN A 180 16.68 0.36 -19.34
C GLN A 180 15.45 1.10 -19.84
N GLU A 181 14.60 1.57 -18.93
CA GLU A 181 13.40 2.35 -19.25
C GLU A 181 13.73 3.71 -19.89
N GLN A 182 14.89 4.27 -19.54
CA GLN A 182 15.41 5.46 -20.17
C GLN A 182 15.98 5.20 -21.59
N GLY A 183 15.96 3.93 -22.04
CA GLY A 183 16.40 3.53 -23.39
C GLY A 183 17.87 3.15 -23.47
N TYR A 184 18.59 3.04 -22.36
CA TYR A 184 19.99 2.61 -22.34
C TYR A 184 20.12 1.10 -22.26
N HIS A 185 21.09 0.55 -22.95
CA HIS A 185 21.43 -0.87 -22.88
C HIS A 185 22.19 -1.13 -21.57
N VAL A 186 21.73 -2.12 -20.78
CA VAL A 186 22.38 -2.47 -19.49
C VAL A 186 22.55 -3.97 -19.39
N GLU A 187 23.76 -4.42 -19.04
CA GLU A 187 24.06 -5.81 -18.76
C GLU A 187 24.81 -5.98 -17.43
N SER A 188 24.62 -7.11 -16.77
CA SER A 188 25.31 -7.49 -15.55
C SER A 188 25.79 -8.92 -15.63
N LEU A 189 26.93 -9.20 -15.01
CA LEU A 189 27.49 -10.54 -14.97
C LEU A 189 26.79 -11.43 -13.95
N PHE A 190 26.39 -10.85 -12.82
CA PHE A 190 25.72 -11.53 -11.70
C PHE A 190 24.46 -10.78 -11.27
N ASP A 191 23.55 -11.55 -10.71
CA ASP A 191 22.39 -11.04 -9.97
C ASP A 191 22.57 -11.35 -8.48
N ILE A 192 22.28 -10.38 -7.63
CA ILE A 192 22.46 -10.53 -6.18
C ILE A 192 21.56 -11.64 -5.61
N HIS A 193 20.34 -11.83 -6.15
CA HIS A 193 19.43 -12.90 -5.71
C HIS A 193 19.88 -14.27 -6.22
N ASP A 194 20.03 -14.37 -7.54
CA ASP A 194 20.21 -15.66 -8.22
C ASP A 194 21.61 -16.25 -7.97
N ASP A 195 22.63 -15.38 -7.90
CA ASP A 195 24.01 -15.83 -7.81
C ASP A 195 24.57 -15.77 -6.37
N PHE A 196 24.20 -14.75 -5.58
CA PHE A 196 24.75 -14.57 -4.23
C PHE A 196 23.84 -15.16 -3.16
N MET A 197 22.58 -14.78 -3.12
CA MET A 197 21.66 -15.21 -2.05
C MET A 197 21.40 -16.71 -2.11
N ALA A 198 21.27 -17.28 -3.30
CA ALA A 198 21.09 -18.72 -3.50
C ALA A 198 22.30 -19.53 -3.00
N ASN A 199 23.50 -18.98 -3.08
CA ASN A 199 24.74 -19.64 -2.65
C ASN A 199 25.17 -19.31 -1.21
N MET A 200 24.44 -18.41 -0.53
CA MET A 200 24.61 -18.09 0.89
C MET A 200 23.68 -18.92 1.79
N GLU A 201 23.03 -19.94 1.25
CA GLU A 201 22.16 -20.85 1.99
C GLU A 201 22.90 -21.57 3.11
N GLY A 202 22.41 -21.42 4.33
CA GLY A 202 22.93 -21.95 5.59
C GLY A 202 23.11 -20.89 6.66
N GLU A 203 23.35 -19.64 6.31
CA GLU A 203 23.48 -18.51 7.24
C GLU A 203 22.33 -17.49 7.16
N ALA A 204 21.43 -17.64 6.20
CA ALA A 204 20.30 -16.75 5.96
C ALA A 204 19.07 -17.00 6.86
N LYS A 205 19.22 -17.75 7.97
CA LYS A 205 18.23 -17.61 9.06
C LYS A 205 18.32 -16.19 9.56
N PRO A 206 17.17 -15.49 9.73
CA PRO A 206 17.20 -14.18 10.37
C PRO A 206 17.96 -14.34 11.68
N VAL A 207 19.19 -13.80 11.71
CA VAL A 207 19.91 -13.78 12.98
C VAL A 207 19.07 -12.93 13.90
N ALA A 208 18.58 -13.59 14.89
CA ALA A 208 17.99 -12.97 16.03
C ALA A 208 18.72 -11.66 16.33
N ASN A 209 17.98 -10.60 16.23
CA ASN A 209 18.12 -9.38 17.00
C ASN A 209 19.24 -8.39 16.71
N PRO A 210 18.94 -7.36 15.89
CA PRO A 210 19.71 -6.13 15.93
C PRO A 210 19.47 -5.31 17.21
N SER A 211 18.42 -5.62 18.01
CA SER A 211 18.10 -4.86 19.21
C SER A 211 19.04 -5.12 20.38
N LYS A 212 19.88 -6.12 20.35
CA LYS A 212 20.84 -6.42 21.43
C LYS A 212 22.17 -5.70 21.33
N ILE A 213 22.33 -4.72 20.47
CA ILE A 213 23.47 -3.82 20.55
C ILE A 213 23.16 -2.77 21.62
N PHE A 214 23.10 -3.20 22.86
CA PHE A 214 23.19 -2.25 23.95
C PHE A 214 24.61 -1.67 23.96
N PRO A 215 24.72 -0.34 24.08
CA PRO A 215 26.03 0.25 24.31
C PRO A 215 26.66 -0.35 25.55
N GLU A 216 27.96 -0.56 25.52
CA GLU A 216 28.71 -0.91 26.73
C GLU A 216 28.39 0.09 27.84
N PHE A 217 28.04 -0.38 29.01
CA PHE A 217 27.72 0.40 30.19
C PHE A 217 28.18 -0.34 31.45
N GLU A 218 28.43 0.42 32.51
CA GLU A 218 28.65 -0.09 33.83
C GLU A 218 27.38 0.11 34.69
N TRP A 219 27.09 -0.87 35.53
CA TRP A 219 26.06 -0.71 36.55
C TRP A 219 26.57 0.25 37.63
N SER A 220 25.73 1.18 38.08
CA SER A 220 26.04 2.01 39.24
C SER A 220 26.03 1.19 40.53
N GLY A 221 26.62 1.72 41.59
CA GLY A 221 26.54 1.11 42.91
C GLY A 221 25.16 1.17 43.53
N GLU A 222 24.27 2.05 43.00
CA GLU A 222 22.93 2.23 43.51
C GLU A 222 21.92 1.24 42.89
N LYS A 223 21.01 0.70 43.76
CA LYS A 223 19.88 -0.10 43.37
C LYS A 223 18.61 0.72 43.51
N ALA A 224 17.69 0.63 42.55
CA ALA A 224 16.40 1.27 42.61
C ALA A 224 15.56 0.69 43.76
N PRO A 225 14.73 1.51 44.45
CA PRO A 225 13.78 1.01 45.45
C PRO A 225 12.80 -0.03 44.90
N GLU A 226 12.38 -0.94 45.73
CA GLU A 226 11.38 -1.95 45.37
C GLU A 226 9.99 -1.34 45.22
N GLY A 227 9.13 -1.92 44.37
CA GLY A 227 7.74 -1.52 44.20
C GLY A 227 7.53 -0.20 43.48
N LEU A 228 8.51 0.25 42.67
CA LEU A 228 8.40 1.47 41.89
C LEU A 228 7.39 1.34 40.75
N HIS A 229 6.71 2.44 40.48
CA HIS A 229 5.96 2.63 39.24
C HIS A 229 6.90 2.63 38.04
N PRO A 230 6.57 1.97 36.90
CA PRO A 230 7.46 1.87 35.73
C PRO A 230 8.06 3.19 35.24
N ALA A 231 7.24 4.24 35.16
CA ALA A 231 7.71 5.55 34.70
C ALA A 231 8.65 6.23 35.71
N ALA A 232 8.47 5.99 37.01
CA ALA A 232 9.38 6.49 38.04
C ALA A 232 10.74 5.79 37.96
N LEU A 233 10.76 4.47 37.75
CA LEU A 233 11.98 3.72 37.51
C LEU A 233 12.72 4.24 36.26
N ALA A 234 12.00 4.44 35.15
CA ALA A 234 12.58 4.98 33.93
C ALA A 234 13.19 6.38 34.15
N ARG A 235 12.53 7.25 34.90
CA ARG A 235 13.03 8.61 35.26
C ARG A 235 14.31 8.50 36.07
N MET A 236 14.34 7.64 37.10
CA MET A 236 15.52 7.45 37.94
C MET A 236 16.69 6.91 37.10
N ALA A 237 16.47 5.91 36.26
CA ALA A 237 17.51 5.32 35.41
C ALA A 237 18.07 6.35 34.40
N MET A 238 17.21 7.17 33.79
CA MET A 238 17.66 8.25 32.89
C MET A 238 18.48 9.31 33.63
N LYS A 239 18.04 9.71 34.83
CA LYS A 239 18.74 10.67 35.66
C LYS A 239 20.12 10.16 36.05
N GLU A 240 20.21 8.94 36.58
CA GLU A 240 21.46 8.30 36.97
C GLU A 240 22.43 8.23 35.80
N TYR A 241 21.96 7.82 34.62
CA TYR A 241 22.81 7.78 33.44
C TYR A 241 23.31 9.17 33.01
N LEU A 242 22.46 10.18 33.01
CA LEU A 242 22.85 11.54 32.63
C LEU A 242 23.83 12.18 33.63
N GLU A 243 23.75 11.81 34.92
CA GLU A 243 24.63 12.33 35.98
C GLU A 243 25.98 11.60 36.07
N THR A 244 25.97 10.27 35.92
CA THR A 244 27.13 9.41 36.23
C THR A 244 27.70 8.69 35.02
N GLY A 245 26.93 8.59 33.90
CA GLY A 245 27.25 7.72 32.77
C GLY A 245 27.06 6.23 33.06
N LYS A 246 26.53 5.86 34.25
CA LYS A 246 26.31 4.48 34.66
C LYS A 246 24.83 4.14 34.71
N LEU A 247 24.52 2.85 34.65
CA LEU A 247 23.12 2.37 34.61
C LEU A 247 22.69 1.98 36.04
N LEU A 248 21.53 2.50 36.45
CA LEU A 248 20.90 2.17 37.73
C LEU A 248 20.58 0.66 37.82
N ARG A 249 20.89 -0.01 38.91
CA ARG A 249 20.50 -1.40 39.08
C ARG A 249 19.00 -1.52 39.26
N PRO A 250 18.31 -2.38 38.49
CA PRO A 250 16.87 -2.54 38.57
C PRO A 250 16.45 -3.14 39.93
N PRO A 251 15.20 -2.83 40.41
CA PRO A 251 14.59 -3.52 41.53
C PRO A 251 14.19 -4.96 41.15
N GLU A 252 13.96 -5.79 42.15
CA GLU A 252 13.45 -7.14 41.89
C GLU A 252 11.96 -7.16 41.53
N ARG A 253 11.19 -6.19 42.05
CA ARG A 253 9.74 -6.07 41.83
C ARG A 253 9.35 -4.64 41.51
N LEU A 254 8.38 -4.50 40.59
CA LEU A 254 7.67 -3.24 40.32
C LEU A 254 6.41 -3.17 41.20
N ASP A 255 5.67 -2.05 41.11
CA ASP A 255 4.40 -1.85 41.79
C ASP A 255 3.32 -2.88 41.39
N ARG A 256 3.47 -3.48 40.21
CA ARG A 256 2.62 -4.56 39.66
C ARG A 256 3.45 -5.46 38.74
N ASP A 257 2.91 -6.62 38.42
CA ASP A 257 3.48 -7.47 37.40
C ASP A 257 3.18 -6.94 36.01
N TYR A 258 4.23 -6.86 35.21
CA TYR A 258 4.15 -6.41 33.82
C TYR A 258 4.76 -7.48 32.91
N ASP A 259 3.97 -7.87 31.90
CA ASP A 259 4.50 -8.71 30.83
C ASP A 259 5.35 -7.83 29.90
N SER A 260 6.63 -8.14 29.84
CA SER A 260 7.60 -7.53 28.93
C SER A 260 8.30 -8.57 28.05
N SER A 261 7.68 -9.75 27.90
CA SER A 261 8.27 -10.86 27.15
C SER A 261 8.66 -10.52 25.72
N GLY A 262 8.08 -9.48 25.13
CA GLY A 262 8.45 -8.90 23.84
C GLY A 262 9.34 -7.66 23.91
N GLY A 263 9.74 -7.22 25.12
CA GLY A 263 10.58 -6.04 25.32
C GLY A 263 9.84 -4.79 25.77
N ALA A 264 10.53 -3.66 25.78
CA ALA A 264 9.98 -2.38 26.23
C ALA A 264 10.52 -1.17 25.47
N TRP A 265 9.69 -0.11 25.45
CA TRP A 265 10.10 1.24 25.05
C TRP A 265 9.88 2.23 26.19
N VAL A 266 10.80 3.20 26.32
CA VAL A 266 10.62 4.39 27.14
C VAL A 266 10.41 5.58 26.24
N SER A 267 9.38 6.37 26.53
CA SER A 267 9.03 7.57 25.78
C SER A 267 9.05 8.79 26.70
N LEU A 268 9.66 9.85 26.24
CA LEU A 268 9.75 11.13 26.91
C LEU A 268 9.02 12.19 26.08
N ARG A 269 8.09 12.93 26.67
CA ARG A 269 7.35 13.99 26.01
C ARG A 269 7.50 15.31 26.76
N SER A 270 8.11 16.29 26.11
CA SER A 270 8.19 17.64 26.62
C SER A 270 7.01 18.48 26.16
N GLN A 271 6.36 19.19 27.08
CA GLN A 271 5.33 20.19 26.77
C GLN A 271 5.92 21.56 26.47
N PHE A 272 7.10 21.86 27.00
CA PHE A 272 7.71 23.22 27.01
C PHE A 272 8.96 23.34 26.13
N ASN A 273 9.65 22.26 25.82
CA ASN A 273 10.87 22.30 25.02
C ASN A 273 10.57 22.02 23.55
N ILE A 274 10.67 23.03 22.71
CA ILE A 274 10.38 22.95 21.25
C ILE A 274 11.35 21.99 20.55
N HIS A 275 12.58 21.88 21.02
CA HIS A 275 13.60 20.99 20.43
C HIS A 275 13.43 19.53 20.84
N LEU A 276 12.77 19.26 21.97
CA LEU A 276 12.49 17.92 22.47
C LEU A 276 10.99 17.68 22.63
N ARG A 277 10.24 17.65 21.53
CA ARG A 277 8.80 17.36 21.58
C ARG A 277 8.49 15.93 21.96
N HIS A 278 9.29 14.99 21.49
CA HIS A 278 9.13 13.57 21.77
C HIS A 278 10.44 12.82 21.50
N ALA A 279 10.97 12.16 22.51
CA ALA A 279 12.07 11.19 22.37
C ALA A 279 11.54 9.82 22.79
N ARG A 280 11.85 8.81 22.03
CA ARG A 280 11.41 7.43 22.30
C ARG A 280 12.45 6.46 21.74
N ASP A 281 12.89 5.54 22.59
CA ASP A 281 13.71 4.42 22.16
C ASP A 281 13.44 3.19 23.05
N GLY A 282 13.94 2.04 22.63
CA GLY A 282 13.77 0.77 23.28
C GLY A 282 14.08 -0.38 22.34
N PHE A 283 13.57 -1.55 22.65
CA PHE A 283 13.91 -2.79 21.94
C PHE A 283 12.78 -3.79 21.98
N TRP A 284 12.89 -4.79 21.12
CA TRP A 284 12.06 -5.99 21.13
C TRP A 284 12.88 -7.23 21.48
N HIS A 285 12.28 -8.17 22.18
CA HIS A 285 12.79 -9.51 22.38
C HIS A 285 12.19 -10.46 21.35
N PHE A 286 13.03 -11.04 20.49
CA PHE A 286 12.57 -11.99 19.51
C PHE A 286 12.47 -13.42 20.09
N PRO A 287 11.68 -14.32 19.47
CA PRO A 287 11.59 -15.71 19.91
C PRO A 287 12.96 -16.37 20.01
N GLY A 288 13.21 -17.06 21.12
CA GLY A 288 14.47 -17.79 21.37
C GLY A 288 15.60 -16.97 21.99
N GLU A 289 15.37 -15.69 22.31
CA GLU A 289 16.37 -14.84 22.94
C GLU A 289 16.33 -14.87 24.47
N LEU A 290 17.47 -14.52 25.09
CA LEU A 290 17.54 -14.31 26.54
C LEU A 290 16.70 -13.08 26.91
N ARG A 291 15.78 -13.24 27.85
CA ARG A 291 14.89 -12.19 28.33
C ARG A 291 15.39 -11.65 29.67
N TRP A 292 15.17 -10.36 29.88
CA TRP A 292 15.41 -9.70 31.16
C TRP A 292 14.10 -9.59 31.96
N SER A 293 14.19 -9.16 33.20
CA SER A 293 13.00 -8.78 33.97
C SER A 293 12.38 -7.50 33.39
N ALA A 294 11.09 -7.29 33.64
CA ALA A 294 10.42 -6.06 33.20
C ALA A 294 11.11 -4.79 33.76
N ALA A 295 11.66 -4.86 34.99
CA ALA A 295 12.41 -3.76 35.57
C ALA A 295 13.70 -3.50 34.82
N GLU A 296 14.41 -4.54 34.44
CA GLU A 296 15.65 -4.41 33.65
C GLU A 296 15.37 -3.92 32.24
N ASP A 297 14.28 -4.36 31.62
CA ASP A 297 13.82 -3.85 30.31
C ASP A 297 13.57 -2.34 30.34
N ILE A 298 12.94 -1.83 31.42
CA ILE A 298 12.72 -0.39 31.60
C ILE A 298 14.05 0.33 31.70
N VAL A 299 14.97 -0.15 32.54
CA VAL A 299 16.27 0.52 32.77
C VAL A 299 17.09 0.59 31.48
N ARG A 300 17.10 -0.49 30.70
CA ARG A 300 17.80 -0.54 29.40
C ARG A 300 17.13 0.34 28.34
N ALA A 301 15.80 0.35 28.24
CA ALA A 301 15.07 1.25 27.35
C ALA A 301 15.23 2.72 27.76
N ALA A 302 15.29 3.00 29.05
CA ALA A 302 15.58 4.33 29.58
C ALA A 302 16.97 4.84 29.17
N LEU A 303 17.98 3.96 29.21
CA LEU A 303 19.33 4.27 28.68
C LEU A 303 19.30 4.70 27.22
N LEU A 304 18.61 3.92 26.36
CA LEU A 304 18.50 4.22 24.92
C LEU A 304 17.83 5.58 24.71
N THR A 305 16.75 5.85 25.44
CA THR A 305 16.04 7.13 25.36
C THR A 305 16.86 8.29 25.92
N ALA A 306 17.61 8.09 27.01
CA ALA A 306 18.49 9.11 27.57
C ALA A 306 19.61 9.54 26.59
N LYS A 307 20.09 8.63 25.75
CA LYS A 307 21.08 8.93 24.69
C LYS A 307 20.56 9.85 23.59
N LEU A 308 19.24 10.02 23.49
CA LEU A 308 18.62 11.01 22.58
C LEU A 308 18.61 12.42 23.17
N LEU A 309 18.95 12.58 24.46
CA LEU A 309 19.07 13.85 25.14
C LEU A 309 20.51 14.41 25.04
N PRO A 310 20.70 15.72 25.26
CA PRO A 310 22.03 16.28 25.44
C PRO A 310 22.80 15.56 26.55
N ALA A 311 24.09 15.36 26.37
CA ALA A 311 24.92 14.64 27.32
C ALA A 311 25.04 15.38 28.66
N GLY A 312 25.16 14.61 29.74
CA GLY A 312 25.42 15.11 31.08
C GLY A 312 24.30 15.98 31.64
N LYS A 313 24.68 16.97 32.42
CA LYS A 313 23.74 17.89 33.12
C LYS A 313 22.80 18.66 32.19
N LEU A 314 23.18 18.90 30.94
CA LEU A 314 22.34 19.54 29.94
C LEU A 314 21.07 18.72 29.57
N GLY A 315 21.10 17.41 29.76
CA GLY A 315 19.94 16.53 29.55
C GLY A 315 18.95 16.50 30.72
N LEU A 316 19.34 16.98 31.91
CA LEU A 316 18.49 16.97 33.11
C LEU A 316 17.32 17.96 33.03
N GLU A 317 17.50 19.11 32.42
CA GLU A 317 16.43 20.09 32.26
C GLU A 317 15.28 19.56 31.33
N PRO A 318 15.58 19.07 30.12
CA PRO A 318 14.55 18.40 29.30
C PRO A 318 13.89 17.22 30.03
N LEU A 319 14.65 16.42 30.77
CA LEU A 319 14.11 15.29 31.54
C LEU A 319 13.13 15.78 32.63
N SER A 320 13.49 16.82 33.39
CA SER A 320 12.65 17.34 34.48
C SER A 320 11.35 17.96 34.01
N SER A 321 11.37 18.62 32.84
CA SER A 321 10.20 19.27 32.22
C SER A 321 9.34 18.36 31.35
N SER A 322 9.63 17.07 31.33
CA SER A 322 8.95 16.10 30.48
C SER A 322 8.20 15.04 31.26
N HIS A 323 7.17 14.48 30.65
CA HIS A 323 6.45 13.31 31.15
C HIS A 323 6.98 12.01 30.51
N ILE A 324 6.95 10.92 31.28
CA ILE A 324 7.45 9.61 30.87
C ILE A 324 6.30 8.63 30.69
N ALA A 325 6.39 7.83 29.64
CA ALA A 325 5.58 6.63 29.44
C ALA A 325 6.47 5.44 29.15
N VAL A 326 6.13 4.29 29.74
CA VAL A 326 6.74 2.98 29.46
C VAL A 326 5.73 2.18 28.66
N THR A 327 6.18 1.62 27.56
CA THR A 327 5.37 0.72 26.72
C THR A 327 5.98 -0.66 26.75
N PHE A 328 5.23 -1.64 27.23
CA PHE A 328 5.61 -3.06 27.27
C PHE A 328 5.00 -3.80 26.09
N PHE A 329 5.73 -4.78 25.61
CA PHE A 329 5.31 -5.66 24.52
C PHE A 329 5.17 -7.08 25.03
N SER A 330 4.10 -7.78 24.65
CA SER A 330 4.00 -9.23 24.84
C SER A 330 5.00 -9.94 23.91
N ALA A 331 5.15 -11.26 24.07
CA ALA A 331 5.96 -12.07 23.17
C ALA A 331 5.59 -11.82 21.70
N LEU A 332 6.61 -11.70 20.85
CA LEU A 332 6.43 -11.51 19.42
C LEU A 332 5.94 -12.80 18.77
N GLU A 333 4.87 -12.71 18.01
CA GLU A 333 4.30 -13.80 17.21
C GLU A 333 4.48 -13.52 15.73
N GLU A 334 5.11 -14.45 14.99
CA GLU A 334 5.19 -14.34 13.53
C GLU A 334 3.78 -14.46 12.93
N CYS A 335 3.46 -13.59 11.97
CA CYS A 335 2.14 -13.55 11.36
C CYS A 335 2.18 -13.06 9.90
N THR A 336 1.05 -13.21 9.20
CA THR A 336 0.82 -12.60 7.91
C THR A 336 0.13 -11.24 8.05
N LEU A 337 0.13 -10.45 6.98
CA LEU A 337 -0.55 -9.14 6.95
C LEU A 337 -2.06 -9.28 7.23
N GLY A 338 -2.70 -10.34 6.73
CA GLY A 338 -4.13 -10.61 6.96
C GLY A 338 -4.49 -10.87 8.42
N GLN A 339 -3.54 -11.33 9.23
CA GLN A 339 -3.75 -11.64 10.65
C GLN A 339 -3.50 -10.45 11.59
N LEU A 340 -3.26 -9.26 11.04
CA LEU A 340 -3.08 -8.05 11.82
C LEU A 340 -4.42 -7.43 12.22
N ASP A 341 -4.40 -6.70 13.32
CA ASP A 341 -5.49 -5.84 13.78
C ASP A 341 -4.87 -4.55 14.33
N ASN A 342 -5.01 -3.46 13.56
CA ASN A 342 -4.46 -2.15 13.93
C ASN A 342 -5.07 -1.58 15.23
N ASP A 343 -6.25 -2.02 15.62
CA ASP A 343 -6.88 -1.59 16.87
C ASP A 343 -6.29 -2.31 18.09
N ARG A 344 -5.71 -3.50 17.89
CA ARG A 344 -5.22 -4.37 18.97
C ARG A 344 -3.70 -4.50 19.00
N TYR A 345 -3.08 -4.87 17.88
CA TYR A 345 -1.70 -5.26 17.87
C TYR A 345 -0.73 -4.14 17.49
N GLY A 346 0.40 -4.07 18.21
CA GLY A 346 1.62 -3.51 17.67
C GLY A 346 2.28 -4.51 16.72
N ILE A 347 3.08 -4.00 15.79
CA ILE A 347 3.77 -4.83 14.80
C ILE A 347 5.24 -4.47 14.69
N VAL A 348 6.05 -5.45 14.32
CA VAL A 348 7.45 -5.28 13.91
C VAL A 348 7.63 -5.94 12.56
N VAL A 349 8.20 -5.21 11.61
CA VAL A 349 8.54 -5.72 10.28
C VAL A 349 10.06 -5.76 10.17
N CYS A 350 10.61 -6.94 9.93
CA CYS A 350 12.02 -7.19 9.84
C CYS A 350 12.42 -7.59 8.43
N SER A 351 13.52 -7.06 7.93
CA SER A 351 14.13 -7.56 6.71
C SER A 351 14.66 -8.98 6.92
N ARG A 352 14.39 -9.89 5.97
CA ARG A 352 15.01 -11.21 5.95
C ARG A 352 16.46 -11.18 5.50
N GLU A 353 16.84 -10.16 4.77
CA GLU A 353 18.17 -10.01 4.17
C GLU A 353 19.12 -9.12 4.97
N ARG A 354 18.58 -8.07 5.58
CA ARG A 354 19.35 -7.07 6.33
C ARG A 354 18.99 -7.12 7.82
N SER A 355 19.68 -7.94 8.58
CA SER A 355 19.36 -8.28 9.99
C SER A 355 19.19 -7.09 10.94
N ALA A 356 19.77 -5.93 10.61
CA ALA A 356 19.61 -4.71 11.41
C ALA A 356 18.46 -3.82 10.95
N VAL A 357 17.80 -4.17 9.85
CA VAL A 357 16.75 -3.35 9.27
C VAL A 357 15.40 -3.86 9.73
N MET A 358 14.80 -3.12 10.62
CA MET A 358 13.46 -3.38 11.13
C MET A 358 12.76 -2.06 11.48
N GLY A 359 11.45 -2.10 11.50
CA GLY A 359 10.65 -1.00 12.02
C GLY A 359 9.40 -1.49 12.69
N GLY A 360 8.95 -0.75 13.68
CA GLY A 360 7.74 -1.08 14.40
C GLY A 360 6.68 0.01 14.30
N ALA A 361 5.44 -0.38 14.46
CA ALA A 361 4.32 0.52 14.60
C ALA A 361 3.39 0.05 15.73
N LEU A 362 3.00 0.99 16.58
CA LEU A 362 2.08 0.72 17.68
C LEU A 362 0.64 0.65 17.15
N PRO A 363 -0.30 0.04 17.89
CA PRO A 363 -1.71 0.09 17.53
C PRO A 363 -2.23 1.52 17.62
N ARG A 364 -3.24 1.83 16.81
CA ARG A 364 -3.96 3.12 16.81
C ARG A 364 -3.05 4.35 16.74
N MET A 365 -2.03 4.28 15.91
CA MET A 365 -1.20 5.46 15.65
C MET A 365 -2.02 6.56 14.96
N PRO A 366 -1.75 7.84 15.25
CA PRO A 366 -2.45 8.94 14.60
C PRO A 366 -2.35 8.87 13.08
N GLY A 367 -3.49 8.98 12.40
CA GLY A 367 -3.56 8.95 10.94
C GLY A 367 -3.43 7.56 10.30
N ILE A 368 -3.30 6.52 11.11
CA ILE A 368 -3.27 5.12 10.68
C ILE A 368 -4.65 4.51 10.96
N GLY A 369 -5.36 4.14 9.91
CA GLY A 369 -6.74 3.67 9.99
C GLY A 369 -6.92 2.17 9.75
N ASN A 370 -5.88 1.49 9.26
CA ASN A 370 -5.94 0.07 8.96
C ASN A 370 -4.59 -0.62 9.07
N GLU A 371 -4.61 -1.94 8.99
CA GLU A 371 -3.47 -2.84 9.14
C GLU A 371 -2.41 -2.59 8.07
N PHE A 372 -2.82 -2.32 6.83
CA PHE A 372 -1.89 -2.05 5.74
C PHE A 372 -1.14 -0.73 5.94
N GLN A 373 -1.82 0.32 6.37
CA GLN A 373 -1.17 1.59 6.72
C GLN A 373 -0.22 1.44 7.89
N GLN A 374 -0.58 0.66 8.91
CA GLN A 374 0.29 0.31 10.03
C GLN A 374 1.53 -0.45 9.55
N PHE A 375 1.35 -1.42 8.67
CA PHE A 375 2.43 -2.18 8.05
C PHE A 375 3.36 -1.28 7.23
N GLN A 376 2.83 -0.39 6.38
CA GLN A 376 3.63 0.56 5.62
C GLN A 376 4.39 1.55 6.52
N GLN A 377 3.76 1.99 7.61
CA GLN A 377 4.42 2.82 8.61
C GLN A 377 5.61 2.09 9.26
N ALA A 378 5.41 0.83 9.66
CA ALA A 378 6.47 0.00 10.23
C ALA A 378 7.57 -0.30 9.20
N ARG A 379 7.18 -0.78 8.01
CA ARG A 379 8.08 -1.24 6.97
C ARG A 379 8.91 -0.11 6.38
N ILE A 380 8.26 0.93 5.85
CA ILE A 380 8.91 1.97 5.04
C ILE A 380 9.30 3.17 5.91
N ALA A 381 8.34 3.78 6.62
CA ALA A 381 8.62 5.01 7.33
C ALA A 381 9.59 4.81 8.51
N ASN A 382 9.39 3.77 9.31
CA ASN A 382 10.19 3.49 10.49
C ASN A 382 11.35 2.52 10.19
N GLY A 383 11.11 1.46 9.42
CA GLY A 383 12.07 0.39 9.15
C GLY A 383 13.01 0.66 7.97
N LYS A 384 12.63 1.55 7.05
CA LYS A 384 13.41 1.82 5.83
C LYS A 384 13.66 0.56 4.98
N LEU A 385 12.73 -0.41 5.01
CA LEU A 385 12.77 -1.56 4.13
C LEU A 385 12.42 -1.14 2.69
N LEU A 386 13.08 -1.76 1.73
CA LEU A 386 12.84 -1.52 0.32
C LEU A 386 11.51 -2.16 -0.14
N ALA A 387 10.94 -1.66 -1.23
CA ALA A 387 9.61 -2.09 -1.68
C ALA A 387 9.51 -3.61 -1.98
N ILE A 388 10.56 -4.19 -2.58
CA ILE A 388 10.61 -5.60 -2.97
C ILE A 388 11.43 -6.47 -2.01
N GLU A 389 11.94 -5.90 -0.91
CA GLU A 389 12.78 -6.61 0.05
C GLU A 389 11.95 -7.64 0.82
N PRO A 390 12.40 -8.92 0.88
CA PRO A 390 11.73 -9.93 1.69
C PRO A 390 11.70 -9.55 3.16
N TYR A 391 10.57 -9.80 3.81
CA TYR A 391 10.36 -9.41 5.20
C TYR A 391 9.66 -10.51 6.01
N THR A 392 9.73 -10.38 7.33
CA THR A 392 8.91 -11.11 8.29
C THR A 392 8.13 -10.11 9.12
N ILE A 393 6.87 -10.39 9.38
CA ILE A 393 6.01 -9.59 10.25
C ILE A 393 5.84 -10.32 11.57
N TYR A 394 6.02 -9.58 12.67
CA TYR A 394 5.66 -10.02 14.02
C TYR A 394 4.57 -9.09 14.56
N ARG A 395 3.58 -9.66 15.26
CA ARG A 395 2.60 -8.92 16.03
C ARG A 395 2.82 -9.13 17.53
N HIS A 396 2.34 -8.20 18.35
CA HIS A 396 2.42 -8.28 19.80
C HIS A 396 1.31 -7.44 20.44
N ASP A 397 0.85 -7.82 21.62
CA ASP A 397 0.03 -6.94 22.43
C ASP A 397 0.86 -5.82 23.03
N VAL A 398 0.22 -4.69 23.33
CA VAL A 398 0.86 -3.47 23.83
C VAL A 398 0.19 -3.01 25.11
N ARG A 399 0.99 -2.81 26.18
CA ARG A 399 0.56 -2.18 27.42
C ARG A 399 1.35 -0.92 27.70
N LYS A 400 0.69 0.21 27.73
CA LYS A 400 1.32 1.51 27.99
C LYS A 400 1.00 1.99 29.40
N VAL A 401 2.05 2.34 30.14
CA VAL A 401 1.99 2.86 31.50
C VAL A 401 2.53 4.28 31.49
N VAL A 402 1.73 5.24 31.94
CA VAL A 402 2.05 6.67 31.89
C VAL A 402 2.28 7.18 33.30
N GLU A 403 3.18 8.14 33.45
CA GLU A 403 3.46 8.80 34.72
C GLU A 403 2.18 9.40 35.33
N PRO A 404 1.94 9.24 36.65
CA PRO A 404 0.74 9.77 37.28
C PRO A 404 0.61 11.27 37.06
N GLY A 405 -0.61 11.74 36.72
CA GLY A 405 -0.91 13.16 36.46
C GLY A 405 -0.48 13.69 35.09
N ALA A 406 0.15 12.87 34.26
CA ALA A 406 0.50 13.28 32.91
C ALA A 406 -0.71 13.20 31.94
N ASP A 407 -0.98 14.27 31.23
CA ASP A 407 -1.88 14.24 30.06
C ASP A 407 -1.12 13.65 28.86
N TRP A 408 -1.16 12.33 28.75
CA TRP A 408 -0.52 11.60 27.68
C TRP A 408 -1.53 11.18 26.63
N GLN A 409 -1.30 11.55 25.37
CA GLN A 409 -2.15 11.07 24.27
C GLN A 409 -2.19 9.53 24.25
N ARG A 410 -3.37 8.95 24.12
CA ARG A 410 -3.59 7.51 24.07
C ARG A 410 -3.14 6.87 22.73
N THR A 411 -2.04 7.36 22.18
CA THR A 411 -1.41 6.82 20.98
C THR A 411 -0.73 5.51 21.32
N GLY A 412 -0.93 4.50 20.51
CA GLY A 412 -0.35 3.19 20.72
C GLY A 412 -1.02 2.38 21.84
N VAL A 413 -2.29 2.67 22.15
CA VAL A 413 -3.12 1.88 23.06
C VAL A 413 -4.19 1.16 22.23
N PRO A 414 -4.48 -0.12 22.48
CA PRO A 414 -5.56 -0.85 21.80
C PRO A 414 -6.92 -0.15 21.91
N LYS A 415 -7.87 -0.51 21.03
CA LYS A 415 -9.23 -0.01 21.03
C LYS A 415 -9.82 -0.11 22.45
N THR A 416 -10.38 1.00 22.93
CA THR A 416 -10.94 1.04 24.28
C THR A 416 -12.31 0.38 24.30
N ASP A 417 -12.69 -0.21 25.45
CA ASP A 417 -14.05 -0.74 25.69
C ASP A 417 -15.14 0.33 25.48
N ARG A 418 -14.79 1.61 25.63
CA ARG A 418 -15.72 2.73 25.41
C ARG A 418 -16.20 2.85 23.97
N LEU A 419 -15.32 2.69 22.98
CA LEU A 419 -15.74 2.66 21.57
C LEU A 419 -16.49 1.37 21.26
N ALA A 420 -16.04 0.24 21.79
CA ALA A 420 -16.74 -1.04 21.66
C ALA A 420 -18.17 -0.98 22.23
N ALA A 421 -18.37 -0.29 23.36
CA ALA A 421 -19.73 -0.06 23.92
C ALA A 421 -20.63 0.78 23.00
N CYS A 422 -20.06 1.65 22.16
CA CYS A 422 -20.80 2.44 21.15
C CYS A 422 -21.04 1.66 19.85
N GLU A 423 -20.47 0.46 19.71
CA GLU A 423 -20.69 -0.48 18.61
C GLU A 423 -21.60 -1.67 19.03
N ASP A 424 -22.11 -1.70 20.26
CA ASP A 424 -23.07 -2.69 20.76
C ASP A 424 -24.38 -2.63 19.93
N PRO A 425 -24.71 -3.68 19.14
CA PRO A 425 -25.83 -3.62 18.22
C PRO A 425 -27.18 -3.49 18.93
N GLU A 426 -27.38 -4.18 20.03
CA GLU A 426 -28.67 -4.18 20.73
C GLU A 426 -28.96 -2.80 21.35
N ARG A 427 -28.00 -2.27 22.09
CA ARG A 427 -28.12 -0.99 22.79
C ARG A 427 -28.26 0.16 21.81
N CYS A 428 -27.35 0.26 20.82
CA CYS A 428 -27.28 1.40 19.92
C CYS A 428 -28.44 1.41 18.89
N THR A 429 -28.88 0.23 18.42
CA THR A 429 -30.09 0.11 17.60
C THR A 429 -31.32 0.62 18.36
N ARG A 430 -31.47 0.29 19.64
CA ARG A 430 -32.59 0.76 20.47
C ARG A 430 -32.60 2.29 20.59
N ILE A 431 -31.41 2.91 20.82
CA ILE A 431 -31.29 4.37 20.91
C ILE A 431 -31.61 5.04 19.56
N ALA A 432 -31.09 4.51 18.46
CA ALA A 432 -31.33 5.07 17.13
C ALA A 432 -32.83 4.95 16.71
N ARG A 433 -33.45 3.81 16.97
CA ARG A 433 -34.92 3.62 16.77
C ARG A 433 -35.73 4.57 17.62
N ARG A 434 -35.34 4.75 18.89
CA ARG A 434 -36.02 5.70 19.81
C ARG A 434 -35.94 7.14 19.28
N ALA A 435 -34.76 7.56 18.80
CA ALA A 435 -34.61 8.88 18.21
C ALA A 435 -35.50 9.09 16.98
N ARG A 436 -35.59 8.08 16.10
CA ARG A 436 -36.48 8.12 14.93
C ARG A 436 -37.97 8.18 15.31
N ASP A 437 -38.36 7.39 16.27
CA ASP A 437 -39.75 7.34 16.79
C ASP A 437 -40.18 8.70 17.35
N ILE A 438 -39.31 9.36 18.13
CA ILE A 438 -39.54 10.72 18.62
C ILE A 438 -39.69 11.71 17.43
N ALA A 439 -38.86 11.59 16.43
CA ALA A 439 -38.94 12.47 15.27
C ALA A 439 -40.24 12.26 14.45
N ILE A 440 -40.64 11.02 14.25
CA ILE A 440 -41.93 10.65 13.60
C ILE A 440 -43.09 11.18 14.38
N SER A 441 -43.12 10.96 15.71
CA SER A 441 -44.17 11.45 16.59
C SER A 441 -44.33 12.95 16.51
N HIS A 442 -43.22 13.70 16.55
CA HIS A 442 -43.24 15.16 16.48
C HIS A 442 -43.70 15.71 15.12
N VAL A 443 -43.18 15.14 14.00
CA VAL A 443 -43.44 15.66 12.63
C VAL A 443 -44.84 15.25 12.13
N LEU A 444 -45.25 14.01 12.41
CA LEU A 444 -46.48 13.44 11.86
C LEU A 444 -47.66 13.35 12.89
N GLY A 445 -47.40 13.67 14.13
CA GLY A 445 -48.41 13.54 15.21
C GLY A 445 -48.79 12.09 15.55
N LEU A 446 -47.96 11.13 15.15
CA LEU A 446 -48.19 9.70 15.41
C LEU A 446 -47.75 9.33 16.86
N PRO A 447 -48.40 8.32 17.51
CA PRO A 447 -47.99 7.87 18.82
C PRO A 447 -46.60 7.24 18.76
N GLU A 448 -45.81 7.43 19.81
CA GLU A 448 -44.52 6.77 19.96
C GLU A 448 -44.73 5.26 20.20
N THR A 449 -43.91 4.47 19.51
CA THR A 449 -43.99 3.00 19.54
C THR A 449 -42.90 2.36 20.40
N THR A 450 -41.80 3.10 20.65
CA THR A 450 -40.65 2.66 21.43
C THR A 450 -40.74 3.13 22.89
N SER A 451 -40.27 2.30 23.82
CA SER A 451 -40.19 2.68 25.23
C SER A 451 -39.11 3.72 25.52
N PRO A 452 -39.36 4.62 26.51
CA PRO A 452 -38.34 5.58 26.96
C PRO A 452 -37.05 4.86 27.42
N LEU A 453 -35.91 5.56 27.25
CA LEU A 453 -34.60 5.06 27.66
C LEU A 453 -34.43 5.18 29.19
N SER A 454 -33.93 4.13 29.83
CA SER A 454 -33.53 4.12 31.24
C SER A 454 -32.14 4.72 31.46
N GLY A 455 -31.79 4.95 32.76
CA GLY A 455 -30.47 5.50 33.12
C GLY A 455 -29.27 4.73 32.61
N ASN A 456 -29.37 3.40 32.50
CA ASN A 456 -28.28 2.54 31.98
C ASN A 456 -28.33 2.31 30.47
N SER A 457 -29.16 3.03 29.74
CA SER A 457 -29.33 2.80 28.30
C SER A 457 -28.17 3.35 27.47
N MET A 458 -27.44 4.37 27.94
CA MET A 458 -26.31 4.96 27.18
C MET A 458 -25.03 4.13 27.29
N PRO A 459 -24.17 4.12 26.24
CA PRO A 459 -22.87 3.49 26.33
C PRO A 459 -22.00 4.11 27.42
N GLU A 460 -21.24 3.28 28.12
CA GLU A 460 -20.31 3.73 29.15
C GLU A 460 -19.18 4.57 28.54
N GLY A 461 -18.83 5.69 29.18
CA GLY A 461 -17.76 6.58 28.74
C GLY A 461 -18.10 7.41 27.51
N LEU A 462 -19.38 7.54 27.18
CA LEU A 462 -19.89 8.50 26.19
C LEU A 462 -19.48 9.93 26.60
N HIS A 463 -18.90 10.66 25.66
CA HIS A 463 -18.57 12.09 25.84
C HIS A 463 -19.75 12.96 25.40
N SER A 464 -20.27 12.73 24.19
CA SER A 464 -21.40 13.47 23.63
C SER A 464 -22.15 12.63 22.60
N LEU A 465 -23.41 13.01 22.36
CA LEU A 465 -24.29 12.39 21.38
C LEU A 465 -24.68 13.45 20.35
N PHE A 466 -24.66 13.07 19.07
CA PHE A 466 -25.19 13.90 17.99
C PHE A 466 -26.37 13.20 17.33
N VAL A 467 -27.42 13.96 17.04
CA VAL A 467 -28.60 13.50 16.31
C VAL A 467 -28.65 14.25 14.98
N THR A 468 -28.67 13.51 13.88
CA THR A 468 -28.78 14.05 12.52
C THR A 468 -30.06 13.50 11.89
N ILE A 469 -30.93 14.36 11.37
CA ILE A 469 -32.23 13.99 10.80
C ILE A 469 -32.21 14.24 9.29
N TYR A 470 -32.70 13.25 8.55
CA TYR A 470 -32.91 13.33 7.10
C TYR A 470 -34.39 13.17 6.79
N ILE A 471 -34.89 13.97 5.86
CA ILE A 471 -36.24 13.85 5.29
C ILE A 471 -36.10 13.70 3.78
N TRP A 472 -36.60 12.59 3.23
CA TRP A 472 -36.43 12.25 1.81
C TRP A 472 -34.95 12.33 1.36
N GLY A 473 -34.03 11.80 2.18
CA GLY A 473 -32.58 11.82 1.93
C GLY A 473 -31.90 13.19 2.06
N LYS A 474 -32.65 14.25 2.38
CA LYS A 474 -32.10 15.61 2.55
C LYS A 474 -31.87 15.89 4.03
N LEU A 475 -30.72 16.48 4.34
CA LEU A 475 -30.39 16.89 5.72
C LEU A 475 -31.41 17.93 6.23
N ARG A 476 -32.08 17.60 7.34
CA ARG A 476 -33.06 18.46 8.02
C ARG A 476 -32.48 19.21 9.21
N GLY A 477 -31.51 18.62 9.90
CA GLY A 477 -30.79 19.22 11.00
C GLY A 477 -29.83 18.29 11.71
N CYS A 478 -28.89 18.87 12.45
CA CYS A 478 -27.87 18.14 13.19
C CYS A 478 -27.55 18.88 14.48
N MET A 479 -27.82 18.24 15.63
CA MET A 479 -27.55 18.81 16.96
C MET A 479 -26.87 17.79 17.86
N GLY A 480 -25.96 18.26 18.70
CA GLY A 480 -25.21 17.37 19.61
C GLY A 480 -24.88 18.05 20.93
N ASP A 481 -24.83 17.23 22.00
CA ASP A 481 -24.50 17.69 23.36
C ASP A 481 -24.11 16.50 24.26
N ALA A 482 -23.63 16.79 25.45
CA ALA A 482 -23.45 15.82 26.50
C ALA A 482 -24.81 15.26 26.98
N ILE A 483 -24.83 14.00 27.41
CA ILE A 483 -26.02 13.30 27.87
C ILE A 483 -25.90 13.05 29.36
N THR A 484 -26.90 13.54 30.10
CA THR A 484 -27.05 13.31 31.55
C THR A 484 -28.33 12.56 31.88
N HIS A 485 -29.41 12.83 31.17
CA HIS A 485 -30.73 12.20 31.31
C HIS A 485 -31.11 11.53 29.96
N PRO A 486 -30.86 10.23 29.77
CA PRO A 486 -30.87 9.55 28.45
C PRO A 486 -32.09 9.89 27.57
N ASP A 487 -33.32 9.65 27.98
CA ASP A 487 -34.50 9.88 27.12
C ASP A 487 -34.83 11.38 26.94
N ALA A 488 -34.73 12.16 28.05
CA ALA A 488 -35.01 13.61 27.99
C ALA A 488 -34.00 14.37 27.11
N ASP A 489 -32.70 14.06 27.25
CA ASP A 489 -31.67 14.69 26.42
C ASP A 489 -31.75 14.24 24.96
N LEU A 490 -32.00 12.94 24.68
CA LEU A 490 -32.22 12.44 23.34
C LEU A 490 -33.42 13.17 22.69
N ARG A 491 -34.52 13.30 23.40
CA ARG A 491 -35.70 14.03 22.93
C ARG A 491 -35.37 15.50 22.66
N ARG A 492 -34.69 16.16 23.56
CA ARG A 492 -34.23 17.55 23.39
C ARG A 492 -33.39 17.69 22.14
N LEU A 493 -32.44 16.79 21.88
CA LEU A 493 -31.56 16.81 20.69
C LEU A 493 -32.34 16.56 19.37
N VAL A 494 -33.29 15.61 19.39
CA VAL A 494 -34.16 15.35 18.23
C VAL A 494 -34.99 16.60 17.89
N LEU A 495 -35.65 17.21 18.88
CA LEU A 495 -36.45 18.40 18.67
C LEU A 495 -35.63 19.61 18.23
N ALA A 496 -34.43 19.78 18.79
CA ALA A 496 -33.51 20.82 18.38
C ALA A 496 -33.00 20.62 16.94
N ALA A 497 -32.75 19.37 16.54
CA ALA A 497 -32.37 19.06 15.14
C ALA A 497 -33.54 19.30 14.16
N LEU A 498 -34.78 19.02 14.55
CA LEU A 498 -35.96 19.35 13.75
C LEU A 498 -36.22 20.86 13.65
N ALA A 499 -35.82 21.61 14.65
CA ALA A 499 -35.92 23.08 14.68
C ALA A 499 -34.72 23.81 14.08
N ASP A 500 -33.75 23.08 13.54
CA ASP A 500 -32.49 23.64 13.01
C ASP A 500 -32.77 24.53 11.79
N ASP A 501 -32.64 25.86 11.98
CA ASP A 501 -33.00 26.86 11.00
C ASP A 501 -32.10 26.88 9.76
N ARG A 502 -30.96 26.25 9.83
CA ARG A 502 -30.00 26.13 8.71
C ARG A 502 -30.53 25.25 7.55
N PHE A 503 -31.55 24.38 7.82
CA PHE A 503 -31.99 23.33 6.91
C PHE A 503 -33.53 23.24 6.75
N ARG A 504 -34.22 24.35 6.48
CA ARG A 504 -35.67 24.49 6.59
C ARG A 504 -36.53 23.78 5.50
N ASN A 505 -36.01 23.11 4.50
CA ASN A 505 -36.72 22.82 3.23
C ASN A 505 -37.19 21.38 3.02
N ALA A 506 -37.60 20.63 4.04
CA ALA A 506 -38.15 19.31 3.79
C ALA A 506 -39.31 18.98 4.75
N ASP A 507 -40.48 18.77 4.17
CA ASP A 507 -41.67 18.29 4.90
C ASP A 507 -41.81 16.78 4.69
N ALA A 508 -42.03 16.05 5.81
CA ALA A 508 -42.30 14.62 5.76
C ALA A 508 -43.83 14.39 5.71
N SER A 509 -44.26 13.58 4.78
CA SER A 509 -45.67 13.18 4.66
C SER A 509 -45.95 11.76 5.12
N ALA A 510 -44.92 10.98 5.40
CA ALA A 510 -45.00 9.59 5.85
C ALA A 510 -43.80 9.21 6.71
N PRO A 511 -43.92 8.18 7.59
CA PRO A 511 -42.79 7.67 8.41
C PRO A 511 -41.56 7.26 7.60
N ASP A 512 -41.77 6.75 6.39
CA ASP A 512 -40.68 6.26 5.51
C ASP A 512 -39.79 7.41 5.00
N ALA A 513 -40.32 8.64 5.00
CA ALA A 513 -39.55 9.83 4.65
C ALA A 513 -38.44 10.17 5.67
N ILE A 514 -38.58 9.69 6.93
CA ILE A 514 -37.75 10.12 8.06
C ILE A 514 -36.69 9.06 8.38
N ALA A 515 -35.41 9.46 8.23
CA ALA A 515 -34.27 8.69 8.73
C ALA A 515 -33.49 9.50 9.76
N VAL A 516 -33.01 8.85 10.81
CA VAL A 516 -32.27 9.50 11.91
C VAL A 516 -30.95 8.79 12.16
N SER A 517 -29.86 9.52 12.11
CA SER A 517 -28.55 9.05 12.52
C SER A 517 -28.23 9.55 13.93
N VAL A 518 -27.71 8.63 14.77
CA VAL A 518 -27.23 8.91 16.13
C VAL A 518 -25.75 8.61 16.18
N SER A 519 -24.92 9.61 16.46
CA SER A 519 -23.47 9.48 16.53
C SER A 519 -22.97 9.59 17.96
N PHE A 520 -22.27 8.58 18.41
CA PHE A 520 -21.68 8.46 19.74
C PHE A 520 -20.21 8.87 19.70
N LEU A 521 -19.82 9.92 20.44
CA LEU A 521 -18.46 10.41 20.53
C LEU A 521 -17.83 10.02 21.85
N THR A 522 -16.66 9.42 21.76
CA THR A 522 -15.88 8.97 22.93
C THR A 522 -14.41 9.39 22.80
N ASN A 523 -13.64 9.22 23.86
CA ASN A 523 -12.18 9.39 23.85
C ASN A 523 -11.74 10.74 23.29
N PRO A 524 -12.16 11.88 23.85
CA PRO A 524 -11.67 13.18 23.42
C PRO A 524 -10.14 13.27 23.59
N ILE A 525 -9.42 13.62 22.53
CA ILE A 525 -7.97 13.74 22.51
C ILE A 525 -7.60 15.12 21.98
N SER A 526 -7.01 15.96 22.85
CA SER A 526 -6.45 17.23 22.44
C SER A 526 -5.21 17.00 21.59
N LEU A 527 -5.18 17.55 20.39
CA LEU A 527 -4.06 17.45 19.47
C LEU A 527 -3.09 18.63 19.60
N GLY A 528 -3.56 19.78 20.13
CA GLY A 528 -2.80 21.01 20.20
C GLY A 528 -2.96 21.89 18.96
N GLU A 529 -2.01 22.80 18.76
CA GLU A 529 -1.99 23.73 17.63
C GLU A 529 -1.33 23.11 16.40
N PHE A 530 -2.05 23.03 15.30
CA PHE A 530 -1.55 22.53 14.01
C PHE A 530 -2.23 23.23 12.83
N SER A 531 -1.52 23.30 11.69
CA SER A 531 -2.16 23.64 10.42
C SER A 531 -3.09 22.53 9.93
N PRO A 532 -4.06 22.81 9.03
CA PRO A 532 -4.95 21.83 8.46
C PRO A 532 -4.20 20.63 7.84
N GLU A 533 -3.12 20.87 7.09
CA GLU A 533 -2.32 19.85 6.42
C GLU A 533 -1.59 18.93 7.40
N THR A 534 -1.32 19.45 8.60
CA THR A 534 -0.61 18.68 9.64
C THR A 534 -1.58 17.90 10.52
N VAL A 535 -2.72 18.49 10.91
CA VAL A 535 -3.68 17.81 11.79
C VAL A 535 -4.31 16.57 11.14
N VAL A 536 -4.53 16.61 9.83
CA VAL A 536 -5.13 15.46 9.11
C VAL A 536 -4.26 14.20 9.11
N ARG A 537 -2.97 14.34 9.39
CA ARG A 537 -2.07 13.19 9.60
C ARG A 537 -2.22 12.57 11.00
N ARG A 538 -3.00 13.18 11.87
CA ARG A 538 -3.25 12.74 13.26
C ARG A 538 -4.69 12.29 13.49
N CYS A 539 -5.50 12.28 12.44
CA CYS A 539 -6.90 11.87 12.44
C CYS A 539 -7.11 10.79 11.38
N VAL A 540 -7.84 9.75 11.72
CA VAL A 540 -8.26 8.72 10.74
C VAL A 540 -9.45 9.26 9.98
N HIS A 541 -9.23 9.56 8.72
CA HIS A 541 -10.23 10.13 7.83
C HIS A 541 -11.41 9.18 7.64
N GLY A 542 -12.62 9.71 7.75
CA GLY A 542 -13.86 8.95 7.63
C GLY A 542 -14.26 8.12 8.86
N MET A 543 -13.41 8.07 9.90
CA MET A 543 -13.65 7.29 11.11
C MET A 543 -13.67 8.13 12.40
N GLN A 544 -12.93 9.24 12.44
CA GLN A 544 -12.82 10.09 13.62
C GLN A 544 -13.41 11.47 13.38
N ALA A 545 -14.19 11.96 14.36
CA ALA A 545 -14.67 13.34 14.35
C ALA A 545 -13.53 14.30 14.69
N LEU A 546 -13.54 15.48 14.07
CA LEU A 546 -12.54 16.52 14.25
C LEU A 546 -13.22 17.81 14.69
N ARG A 547 -12.71 18.40 15.76
CA ARG A 547 -13.13 19.70 16.31
C ARG A 547 -11.98 20.68 16.24
N VAL A 548 -12.26 21.92 15.80
CA VAL A 548 -11.35 23.05 15.91
C VAL A 548 -11.95 24.08 16.87
N TYR A 549 -11.11 24.76 17.63
CA TYR A 549 -11.53 25.85 18.52
C TYR A 549 -10.48 26.95 18.60
N GLN A 550 -10.96 28.18 18.81
CA GLN A 550 -10.15 29.38 19.04
C GLN A 550 -11.00 30.37 19.82
N ASN A 551 -10.58 30.69 21.02
CA ASN A 551 -11.35 31.52 21.95
C ASN A 551 -12.78 30.95 22.15
N GLN A 552 -13.81 31.73 21.76
CA GLN A 552 -15.23 31.32 21.86
C GLN A 552 -15.78 30.73 20.56
N ARG A 553 -14.96 30.62 19.50
CA ARG A 553 -15.35 30.01 18.23
C ARG A 553 -14.97 28.55 18.21
N GLU A 554 -15.89 27.72 17.78
CA GLU A 554 -15.65 26.30 17.63
C GLU A 554 -16.49 25.69 16.51
N GLY A 555 -15.96 24.63 15.88
CA GLY A 555 -16.65 23.86 14.88
C GLY A 555 -16.24 22.39 14.97
N MET A 556 -17.18 21.50 14.67
CA MET A 556 -16.95 20.07 14.62
C MET A 556 -17.63 19.46 13.41
N LEU A 557 -17.00 18.50 12.78
CA LEU A 557 -17.60 17.64 11.77
C LEU A 557 -17.54 16.18 12.16
N LEU A 558 -18.64 15.47 11.93
CA LEU A 558 -18.75 14.03 12.09
C LEU A 558 -18.07 13.31 10.92
N PRO A 559 -17.47 12.12 11.12
CA PRO A 559 -16.66 11.48 10.10
C PRO A 559 -17.42 11.08 8.83
N PHE A 560 -18.70 10.70 8.94
CA PHE A 560 -19.49 10.30 7.76
C PHE A 560 -19.73 11.46 6.77
N LEU A 561 -19.61 12.71 7.22
CA LEU A 561 -19.72 13.88 6.34
C LEU A 561 -18.58 13.95 5.32
N ALA A 562 -17.43 13.37 5.63
CA ALA A 562 -16.36 13.26 4.66
C ALA A 562 -16.79 12.44 3.43
N ALA A 563 -17.51 11.33 3.63
CA ALA A 563 -18.07 10.53 2.55
C ALA A 563 -19.23 11.22 1.84
N MET A 564 -20.14 11.88 2.59
CA MET A 564 -21.30 12.55 2.02
C MET A 564 -20.95 13.75 1.14
N HIS A 565 -19.88 14.45 1.47
CA HIS A 565 -19.45 15.66 0.77
C HIS A 565 -18.19 15.45 -0.09
N ASP A 566 -17.74 14.21 -0.24
CA ASP A 566 -16.52 13.84 -0.97
C ASP A 566 -15.33 14.72 -0.57
N LEU A 567 -15.14 14.86 0.73
CA LEU A 567 -14.05 15.67 1.28
C LEU A 567 -12.79 14.82 1.39
N ASN A 568 -11.72 15.24 0.76
CA ASN A 568 -10.41 14.68 1.05
C ASN A 568 -9.95 15.10 2.46
N ARG A 569 -8.84 14.55 2.95
CA ARG A 569 -8.34 14.80 4.31
C ARG A 569 -8.19 16.29 4.63
N VAL A 570 -7.58 17.05 3.72
CA VAL A 570 -7.32 18.50 3.95
C VAL A 570 -8.62 19.29 3.84
N SER A 571 -9.45 19.00 2.83
CA SER A 571 -10.77 19.63 2.67
C SER A 571 -11.66 19.41 3.88
N TYR A 572 -11.61 18.20 4.50
CA TYR A 572 -12.34 17.91 5.74
C TYR A 572 -11.91 18.83 6.90
N ALA A 573 -10.61 19.05 7.09
CA ALA A 573 -10.14 19.98 8.14
C ALA A 573 -10.48 21.44 7.83
N LEU A 574 -10.40 21.86 6.56
CA LEU A 574 -10.78 23.21 6.15
C LEU A 574 -12.28 23.47 6.38
N GLU A 575 -13.12 22.48 6.09
CA GLU A 575 -14.57 22.57 6.35
C GLU A 575 -14.88 22.68 7.84
N VAL A 576 -14.10 22.03 8.73
CA VAL A 576 -14.23 22.21 10.18
C VAL A 576 -13.89 23.65 10.60
N ILE A 577 -12.87 24.26 10.00
CA ILE A 577 -12.45 25.66 10.25
C ILE A 577 -13.53 26.61 9.77
N ASP A 578 -14.04 26.40 8.56
CA ASP A 578 -15.11 27.25 7.98
C ASP A 578 -16.36 27.20 8.84
N LYS A 579 -16.80 26.02 9.26
CA LYS A 579 -17.92 25.83 10.19
C LYS A 579 -17.72 26.54 11.52
N ALA A 580 -16.50 26.65 12.01
CA ALA A 580 -16.15 27.39 13.23
C ALA A 580 -16.16 28.92 13.04
N GLY A 581 -16.15 29.38 11.80
CA GLY A 581 -15.99 30.81 11.47
C GLY A 581 -14.60 31.36 11.87
N ILE A 582 -13.57 30.49 11.92
CA ILE A 582 -12.20 30.89 12.28
C ILE A 582 -11.45 31.21 10.99
N THR A 583 -11.04 32.49 10.85
CA THR A 583 -10.46 32.98 9.58
C THR A 583 -8.91 32.97 9.57
N ARG A 584 -8.27 32.85 10.72
CA ARG A 584 -6.80 32.92 10.87
C ARG A 584 -6.32 32.00 12.00
N PRO A 585 -5.09 31.43 11.92
CA PRO A 585 -4.50 30.70 13.04
C PRO A 585 -4.31 31.59 14.28
N PRO A 586 -4.10 31.02 15.49
CA PRO A 586 -3.82 29.59 15.72
C PRO A 586 -5.08 28.71 15.70
N TYR A 587 -4.96 27.49 15.16
CA TYR A 587 -6.02 26.49 15.17
C TYR A 587 -5.71 25.44 16.23
N PHE A 588 -6.56 25.33 17.26
CA PHE A 588 -6.46 24.30 18.30
C PHE A 588 -7.42 23.15 17.97
N TRP A 589 -6.91 21.92 17.98
CA TRP A 589 -7.62 20.77 17.50
C TRP A 589 -7.88 19.74 18.58
N GLN A 590 -9.02 19.09 18.46
CA GLN A 590 -9.41 17.93 19.24
C GLN A 590 -10.03 16.89 18.31
N ARG A 591 -9.76 15.61 18.56
CA ARG A 591 -10.39 14.51 17.84
C ARG A 591 -11.15 13.61 18.78
N PHE A 592 -12.13 12.90 18.23
CA PHE A 592 -12.97 11.94 18.95
C PHE A 592 -13.06 10.64 18.16
N ASP A 593 -13.09 9.51 18.89
CA ASP A 593 -13.56 8.27 18.29
C ASP A 593 -15.07 8.38 18.13
N CYS A 594 -15.61 7.90 17.03
CA CYS A 594 -17.02 8.05 16.68
C CYS A 594 -17.60 6.74 16.13
N ALA A 595 -18.76 6.37 16.62
CA ALA A 595 -19.61 5.34 16.03
C ALA A 595 -20.99 5.96 15.74
N SER A 596 -21.49 5.83 14.51
CA SER A 596 -22.78 6.39 14.08
C SER A 596 -23.73 5.27 13.70
N TRP A 597 -25.00 5.39 14.11
CA TRP A 597 -26.06 4.44 13.84
C TRP A 597 -27.22 5.12 13.11
N LEU A 598 -27.68 4.54 12.01
CA LEU A 598 -28.78 5.05 11.20
C LEU A 598 -30.02 4.19 11.44
N ALA A 599 -31.15 4.82 11.76
CA ALA A 599 -32.46 4.23 11.80
C ALA A 599 -33.35 4.81 10.70
N ASP A 600 -33.98 3.94 9.90
CA ASP A 600 -34.90 4.27 8.81
C ASP A 600 -36.11 3.30 8.79
N SER A 601 -36.89 3.26 7.69
CA SER A 601 -38.02 2.33 7.55
C SER A 601 -37.62 0.86 7.52
N GLU A 602 -36.44 0.56 7.03
CA GLU A 602 -35.90 -0.81 6.90
C GLU A 602 -35.26 -1.33 8.19
N GLY A 603 -35.03 -0.46 9.17
CA GLY A 603 -34.49 -0.84 10.45
C GLY A 603 -33.42 0.11 11.00
N ALA A 604 -32.52 -0.42 11.83
CA ALA A 604 -31.40 0.36 12.36
C ALA A 604 -30.10 -0.43 12.32
N GLY A 605 -28.98 0.25 12.01
CA GLY A 605 -27.68 -0.37 11.94
C GLY A 605 -26.52 0.62 12.00
N LEU A 606 -25.32 0.10 12.28
CA LEU A 606 -24.09 0.87 12.30
C LEU A 606 -23.84 1.45 10.91
N MET A 607 -23.38 2.68 10.86
CA MET A 607 -22.98 3.34 9.60
C MET A 607 -21.53 3.02 9.25
N GLU A 608 -21.30 2.79 7.97
CA GLU A 608 -19.99 2.74 7.35
C GLU A 608 -19.94 3.83 6.27
N GLY A 609 -19.20 4.90 6.55
CA GLY A 609 -19.32 6.12 5.76
C GLY A 609 -20.73 6.71 5.86
N ALA A 610 -21.37 6.98 4.72
CA ALA A 610 -22.73 7.55 4.65
C ALA A 610 -23.83 6.46 4.58
N PHE A 611 -23.52 5.19 4.71
CA PHE A 611 -24.43 4.07 4.46
C PHE A 611 -24.62 3.20 5.71
N ARG A 612 -25.80 2.60 5.84
CA ARG A 612 -26.02 1.60 6.88
C ARG A 612 -25.21 0.33 6.57
N ARG A 613 -24.51 -0.18 7.55
CA ARG A 613 -23.76 -1.43 7.43
C ARG A 613 -24.72 -2.59 7.15
N ILE A 614 -24.39 -3.35 6.11
CA ILE A 614 -25.06 -4.60 5.80
C ILE A 614 -24.55 -5.64 6.80
N SER A 615 -25.47 -6.32 7.49
CA SER A 615 -25.14 -7.46 8.36
C SER A 615 -24.49 -8.57 7.54
N HIS A 616 -23.45 -9.19 8.06
CA HIS A 616 -22.78 -10.32 7.42
C HIS A 616 -23.72 -11.55 7.42
N GLU A 617 -24.54 -11.67 6.40
CA GLU A 617 -25.00 -12.99 6.00
C GLU A 617 -23.86 -13.65 5.21
N THR A 618 -23.59 -14.89 5.54
CA THR A 618 -22.58 -15.71 4.86
C THR A 618 -22.86 -15.65 3.35
N ALA A 619 -21.89 -15.26 2.54
CA ALA A 619 -22.07 -15.27 1.10
C ALA A 619 -22.52 -16.67 0.68
N SER A 620 -23.75 -16.77 0.21
CA SER A 620 -24.33 -18.00 -0.26
C SER A 620 -24.10 -18.12 -1.77
N GLU A 621 -24.21 -19.33 -2.28
CA GLU A 621 -24.16 -19.56 -3.75
C GLU A 621 -25.24 -18.76 -4.50
N THR A 622 -26.35 -18.40 -3.83
CA THR A 622 -27.44 -17.58 -4.38
C THR A 622 -27.09 -16.10 -4.47
N LEU A 623 -26.25 -15.58 -3.58
CA LEU A 623 -25.85 -14.16 -3.53
C LEU A 623 -25.07 -13.76 -4.79
N LEU A 624 -24.19 -14.63 -5.31
CA LEU A 624 -23.33 -14.29 -6.44
C LEU A 624 -24.11 -13.99 -7.73
N PRO A 625 -25.11 -14.78 -8.15
CA PRO A 625 -25.97 -14.44 -9.29
C PRO A 625 -26.78 -13.17 -9.06
N GLU A 626 -27.29 -12.93 -7.86
CA GLU A 626 -28.05 -11.72 -7.50
C GLU A 626 -27.19 -10.47 -7.63
N LEU A 627 -25.95 -10.50 -7.12
CA LEU A 627 -25.01 -9.39 -7.28
C LEU A 627 -24.62 -9.19 -8.75
N ALA A 628 -24.39 -10.26 -9.49
CA ALA A 628 -24.08 -10.17 -10.93
C ALA A 628 -25.21 -9.51 -11.71
N ALA A 629 -26.46 -9.87 -11.45
CA ALA A 629 -27.63 -9.22 -12.05
C ALA A 629 -27.71 -7.74 -11.65
N LEU A 630 -27.56 -7.43 -10.36
CA LEU A 630 -27.64 -6.07 -9.85
C LEU A 630 -26.56 -5.15 -10.45
N TYR A 631 -25.32 -5.63 -10.55
CA TYR A 631 -24.22 -4.86 -11.16
C TYR A 631 -24.44 -4.68 -12.67
N SER A 632 -24.95 -5.70 -13.34
CA SER A 632 -25.25 -5.64 -14.78
C SER A 632 -26.35 -4.63 -15.07
N ASP A 633 -27.42 -4.62 -14.28
CA ASP A 633 -28.51 -3.64 -14.37
C ASP A 633 -28.00 -2.21 -14.13
N TYR A 634 -27.09 -2.05 -13.15
CA TYR A 634 -26.46 -0.74 -12.91
C TYR A 634 -25.67 -0.25 -14.13
N ILE A 635 -24.87 -1.11 -14.78
CA ILE A 635 -24.12 -0.76 -15.98
C ILE A 635 -25.07 -0.39 -17.12
N VAL A 636 -26.12 -1.17 -17.36
CA VAL A 636 -27.12 -0.89 -18.41
C VAL A 636 -27.82 0.45 -18.18
N LYS A 637 -28.25 0.72 -16.94
CA LYS A 637 -28.90 1.97 -16.53
C LYS A 637 -28.05 3.21 -16.81
N HIS A 638 -26.70 3.07 -16.69
CA HIS A 638 -25.77 4.17 -16.88
C HIS A 638 -25.17 4.24 -18.30
N GLN A 639 -25.67 3.42 -19.24
CA GLN A 639 -25.25 3.49 -20.63
C GLN A 639 -25.85 4.71 -21.32
N LYS A 640 -25.02 5.46 -22.01
CA LYS A 640 -25.45 6.63 -22.82
C LYS A 640 -26.03 6.19 -24.17
N PRO A 641 -26.83 7.06 -24.84
CA PRO A 641 -27.40 6.76 -26.14
C PRO A 641 -26.37 6.45 -27.24
N ASP A 642 -25.14 6.98 -27.10
CA ASP A 642 -24.04 6.73 -28.02
C ASP A 642 -23.38 5.35 -27.82
N GLY A 643 -23.82 4.58 -26.84
CA GLY A 643 -23.31 3.25 -26.50
C GLY A 643 -22.13 3.26 -25.50
N TYR A 644 -21.63 4.43 -25.12
CA TYR A 644 -20.61 4.57 -24.09
C TYR A 644 -21.21 4.79 -22.69
N PHE A 645 -20.39 5.10 -21.70
CA PHE A 645 -20.80 5.24 -20.31
C PHE A 645 -20.32 6.58 -19.76
N HIS A 646 -20.96 7.07 -18.69
CA HIS A 646 -20.40 8.10 -17.87
C HIS A 646 -19.16 7.57 -17.14
N GLU A 647 -18.18 8.42 -16.86
CA GLU A 647 -16.95 7.96 -16.21
C GLU A 647 -17.19 7.52 -14.78
N SER A 648 -18.00 8.27 -14.05
CA SER A 648 -18.39 7.97 -12.68
C SER A 648 -19.68 8.68 -12.28
N TYR A 649 -20.30 8.20 -11.20
CA TYR A 649 -21.47 8.79 -10.58
C TYR A 649 -21.22 9.08 -9.11
N GLU A 650 -21.48 10.30 -8.68
CA GLU A 650 -21.34 10.76 -7.30
C GLU A 650 -22.73 10.69 -6.61
N PRO A 651 -23.03 9.60 -5.88
CA PRO A 651 -24.40 9.33 -5.41
C PRO A 651 -24.87 10.35 -4.36
N CYS A 652 -23.98 10.84 -3.49
CA CYS A 652 -24.34 11.79 -2.45
C CYS A 652 -24.72 13.18 -2.98
N ARG A 653 -24.25 13.54 -4.18
CA ARG A 653 -24.58 14.79 -4.87
C ARG A 653 -25.49 14.62 -6.09
N ASN A 654 -25.87 13.38 -6.41
CA ASN A 654 -26.62 13.01 -7.60
C ASN A 654 -26.02 13.62 -8.88
N ARG A 655 -24.68 13.46 -9.06
CA ARG A 655 -23.94 14.07 -10.14
C ARG A 655 -23.21 13.03 -10.98
N LEU A 656 -23.40 13.11 -12.29
CA LEU A 656 -22.65 12.34 -13.27
C LEU A 656 -21.39 13.10 -13.69
N HIS A 657 -20.31 12.38 -13.86
CA HIS A 657 -19.06 12.91 -14.41
C HIS A 657 -18.88 12.37 -15.82
N ASP A 658 -18.77 13.28 -16.76
CA ASP A 658 -18.47 12.94 -18.15
C ASP A 658 -16.96 12.77 -18.32
N GLY A 659 -16.60 11.67 -18.91
CA GLY A 659 -15.28 11.32 -19.32
C GLY A 659 -15.37 10.21 -20.35
N PHE A 660 -14.27 9.96 -21.04
CA PHE A 660 -14.17 8.85 -21.96
C PHE A 660 -12.79 8.22 -21.88
N THR A 661 -12.79 6.97 -21.47
CA THR A 661 -11.59 6.13 -21.39
C THR A 661 -11.81 4.92 -22.27
N PRO A 662 -11.19 4.88 -23.48
CA PRO A 662 -11.45 3.82 -24.45
C PRO A 662 -11.30 2.39 -23.92
N PRO A 663 -10.22 2.04 -23.16
CA PRO A 663 -10.10 0.71 -22.59
C PRO A 663 -11.22 0.35 -21.61
N ARG A 664 -11.73 1.31 -20.82
CA ARG A 664 -12.87 1.06 -19.90
C ARG A 664 -14.18 0.81 -20.67
N ALA A 665 -14.41 1.53 -21.76
CA ALA A 665 -15.58 1.31 -22.62
C ALA A 665 -15.55 -0.09 -23.24
N ALA A 666 -14.38 -0.51 -23.74
CA ALA A 666 -14.19 -1.85 -24.30
C ALA A 666 -14.35 -2.95 -23.23
N HIS A 667 -13.87 -2.70 -22.01
CA HIS A 667 -14.05 -3.59 -20.86
C HIS A 667 -15.53 -3.72 -20.48
N ALA A 668 -16.27 -2.60 -20.45
CA ALA A 668 -17.71 -2.62 -20.19
C ALA A 668 -18.48 -3.44 -21.24
N ALA A 669 -18.09 -3.35 -22.53
CA ALA A 669 -18.67 -4.19 -23.59
C ALA A 669 -18.46 -5.68 -23.31
N TRP A 670 -17.25 -6.07 -22.90
CA TRP A 670 -16.96 -7.44 -22.50
C TRP A 670 -17.75 -7.87 -21.27
N THR A 671 -17.81 -7.04 -20.25
CA THR A 671 -18.56 -7.32 -19.01
C THR A 671 -20.04 -7.60 -19.32
N LEU A 672 -20.68 -6.75 -20.13
CA LEU A 672 -22.09 -6.94 -20.55
C LEU A 672 -22.26 -8.19 -21.42
N ALA A 673 -21.34 -8.45 -22.35
CA ALA A 673 -21.39 -9.65 -23.20
C ALA A 673 -21.23 -10.92 -22.35
N ARG A 674 -20.36 -10.90 -21.36
CA ARG A 674 -20.16 -11.99 -20.40
C ARG A 674 -21.38 -12.18 -19.50
N ALA A 675 -21.96 -11.07 -19.01
CA ALA A 675 -23.19 -11.11 -18.23
C ALA A 675 -24.36 -11.71 -19.04
N PHE A 676 -24.51 -11.31 -20.31
CA PHE A 676 -25.48 -11.93 -21.23
C PHE A 676 -25.26 -13.44 -21.39
N HIS A 677 -24.01 -13.86 -21.55
CA HIS A 677 -23.66 -15.28 -21.68
C HIS A 677 -24.09 -16.11 -20.46
N ILE A 678 -23.93 -15.53 -19.25
CA ILE A 678 -24.19 -16.22 -17.97
C ILE A 678 -25.64 -16.09 -17.53
N LEU A 679 -26.21 -14.87 -17.60
CA LEU A 679 -27.55 -14.55 -17.05
C LEU A 679 -28.66 -14.60 -18.11
N GLY A 680 -28.30 -14.52 -19.39
CA GLY A 680 -29.26 -14.36 -20.48
C GLY A 680 -29.82 -12.94 -20.58
N GLY A 681 -30.95 -12.77 -21.25
CA GLY A 681 -31.66 -11.50 -21.37
C GLY A 681 -31.30 -10.68 -22.61
N SER A 682 -32.29 -10.17 -23.33
CA SER A 682 -32.09 -9.35 -24.55
C SER A 682 -31.47 -7.99 -24.24
N GLU A 683 -31.80 -7.41 -23.10
CA GLU A 683 -31.32 -6.08 -22.69
C GLU A 683 -29.81 -6.02 -22.50
N LEU A 684 -29.21 -7.02 -21.84
CA LEU A 684 -27.75 -7.14 -21.69
C LEU A 684 -27.06 -7.33 -23.03
N LYS A 685 -27.65 -8.17 -23.92
CA LYS A 685 -27.15 -8.36 -25.28
C LYS A 685 -27.15 -7.04 -26.05
N ASP A 686 -28.29 -6.34 -26.06
CA ASP A 686 -28.47 -5.11 -26.82
C ASP A 686 -27.53 -4.01 -26.29
N ALA A 687 -27.34 -3.93 -24.99
CA ALA A 687 -26.37 -3.00 -24.38
C ALA A 687 -24.93 -3.33 -24.80
N ALA A 688 -24.52 -4.61 -24.76
CA ALA A 688 -23.21 -5.03 -25.23
C ALA A 688 -23.00 -4.73 -26.72
N GLU A 689 -24.00 -5.03 -27.56
CA GLU A 689 -23.98 -4.77 -28.99
C GLU A 689 -23.85 -3.27 -29.29
N ARG A 690 -24.62 -2.42 -28.62
CA ARG A 690 -24.50 -0.95 -28.76
C ARG A 690 -23.09 -0.45 -28.47
N THR A 691 -22.44 -0.97 -27.40
CA THR A 691 -21.05 -0.56 -27.09
C THR A 691 -20.07 -1.08 -28.13
N VAL A 692 -20.20 -2.35 -28.56
CA VAL A 692 -19.37 -2.93 -29.61
C VAL A 692 -19.50 -2.16 -30.91
N ASP A 693 -20.70 -1.82 -31.35
CA ASP A 693 -20.93 -1.04 -32.55
C ASP A 693 -20.29 0.36 -32.48
N SER A 694 -20.30 0.96 -31.28
CA SER A 694 -19.64 2.24 -31.06
C SER A 694 -18.12 2.15 -31.13
N LEU A 695 -17.54 1.09 -30.58
CA LEU A 695 -16.10 0.81 -30.71
C LEU A 695 -15.71 0.52 -32.15
N LEU A 696 -16.52 -0.21 -32.90
CA LEU A 696 -16.25 -0.54 -34.31
C LEU A 696 -16.24 0.71 -35.22
N ARG A 697 -16.95 1.78 -34.88
CA ARG A 697 -16.86 3.06 -35.61
C ARG A 697 -15.46 3.69 -35.54
N ALA A 698 -14.73 3.43 -34.45
CA ALA A 698 -13.35 3.90 -34.26
C ALA A 698 -12.31 2.97 -34.91
N MET A 699 -12.73 1.86 -35.51
CA MET A 699 -11.80 0.90 -36.11
C MET A 699 -11.10 1.45 -37.36
N ARG A 700 -9.79 1.23 -37.44
CA ARG A 700 -8.95 1.55 -38.60
C ARG A 700 -8.04 0.38 -38.93
N VAL A 701 -7.92 0.09 -40.21
CA VAL A 701 -7.02 -0.92 -40.75
C VAL A 701 -5.82 -0.23 -41.38
N SER A 702 -4.62 -0.66 -41.02
CA SER A 702 -3.37 -0.11 -41.54
C SER A 702 -2.35 -1.23 -41.78
N GLU A 703 -1.21 -0.91 -42.36
CA GLU A 703 -0.11 -1.88 -42.53
C GLU A 703 0.38 -2.46 -41.18
N SER A 704 0.25 -1.70 -40.10
CA SER A 704 0.60 -2.15 -38.73
C SER A 704 -0.50 -2.97 -38.03
N GLY A 705 -1.57 -3.31 -38.71
CA GLY A 705 -2.68 -4.09 -38.17
C GLY A 705 -3.99 -3.33 -38.02
N THR A 706 -4.94 -3.93 -37.33
CA THR A 706 -6.27 -3.39 -37.05
C THR A 706 -6.33 -2.80 -35.65
N TRP A 707 -6.65 -1.50 -35.55
CA TRP A 707 -6.61 -0.73 -34.32
C TRP A 707 -7.90 0.04 -34.09
N LEU A 708 -8.17 0.43 -32.86
CA LEU A 708 -9.20 1.41 -32.51
C LEU A 708 -8.54 2.78 -32.33
N GLU A 709 -8.96 3.77 -33.14
CA GLU A 709 -8.42 5.11 -33.12
C GLU A 709 -9.46 6.08 -32.59
N PHE A 710 -9.19 6.65 -31.43
CA PHE A 710 -10.00 7.70 -30.83
C PHE A 710 -9.26 9.04 -30.94
N ASN A 711 -10.01 10.13 -30.79
CA ASN A 711 -9.44 11.48 -30.82
C ASN A 711 -8.55 11.81 -29.61
N LYS A 712 -8.25 10.83 -28.75
CA LYS A 712 -7.41 10.96 -27.55
C LYS A 712 -6.43 9.81 -27.44
N GLY A 713 -5.16 10.15 -27.37
CA GLY A 713 -4.09 9.18 -27.09
C GLY A 713 -3.69 8.29 -28.28
N ALA A 714 -2.65 7.51 -28.08
CA ALA A 714 -2.22 6.51 -29.05
C ALA A 714 -3.09 5.24 -28.91
N PRO A 715 -3.46 4.58 -30.04
CA PRO A 715 -4.20 3.32 -30.01
C PRO A 715 -3.53 2.29 -29.11
N SER A 716 -4.31 1.63 -28.27
CA SER A 716 -3.82 0.71 -27.23
C SER A 716 -4.20 -0.74 -27.55
N VAL A 717 -3.32 -1.66 -27.21
CA VAL A 717 -3.58 -3.10 -27.24
C VAL A 717 -4.72 -3.48 -26.28
N SER A 718 -4.88 -2.75 -25.17
CA SER A 718 -5.94 -2.98 -24.19
C SER A 718 -7.34 -2.89 -24.82
N GLU A 719 -7.58 -1.92 -25.69
CA GLU A 719 -8.85 -1.70 -26.36
C GLU A 719 -9.22 -2.85 -27.29
N ILE A 720 -8.28 -3.29 -28.13
CA ILE A 720 -8.52 -4.41 -29.03
C ILE A 720 -8.61 -5.74 -28.29
N ALA A 721 -7.91 -5.89 -27.18
CA ALA A 721 -8.01 -7.08 -26.34
C ALA A 721 -9.42 -7.24 -25.76
N PHE A 722 -9.97 -6.19 -25.12
CA PHE A 722 -11.35 -6.25 -24.60
C PHE A 722 -12.40 -6.37 -25.69
N LEU A 723 -12.16 -5.77 -26.87
CA LEU A 723 -13.06 -5.97 -28.02
C LEU A 723 -13.07 -7.43 -28.49
N ILE A 724 -11.92 -8.09 -28.58
CA ILE A 724 -11.85 -9.55 -28.87
C ILE A 724 -12.64 -10.35 -27.84
N LEU A 725 -12.43 -10.07 -26.55
CA LEU A 725 -13.12 -10.75 -25.46
C LEU A 725 -14.64 -10.57 -25.57
N ALA A 726 -15.12 -9.34 -25.81
CA ALA A 726 -16.55 -9.07 -26.01
C ALA A 726 -17.13 -9.80 -27.23
N LEU A 727 -16.43 -9.78 -28.35
CA LEU A 727 -16.87 -10.47 -29.58
C LEU A 727 -16.92 -12.00 -29.42
N CYS A 728 -16.01 -12.59 -28.63
CA CYS A 728 -16.02 -14.01 -28.36
C CYS A 728 -17.18 -14.47 -27.46
N GLU A 729 -17.73 -13.60 -26.63
CA GLU A 729 -18.92 -13.91 -25.78
C GLU A 729 -20.25 -13.68 -26.52
N LEU A 730 -20.26 -12.90 -27.60
CA LEU A 730 -21.45 -12.59 -28.40
C LEU A 730 -21.61 -13.57 -29.59
N PRO A 731 -22.81 -13.70 -30.18
CA PRO A 731 -23.00 -14.54 -31.36
C PRO A 731 -22.04 -14.20 -32.50
N LEU A 732 -21.25 -15.18 -32.96
CA LEU A 732 -20.19 -15.02 -33.95
C LEU A 732 -20.71 -15.30 -35.36
N GLY A 733 -21.12 -14.26 -36.11
CA GLY A 733 -21.29 -14.31 -37.56
C GLY A 733 -19.96 -14.23 -38.33
N ASP A 734 -19.96 -14.53 -39.63
CA ASP A 734 -18.73 -14.58 -40.45
C ASP A 734 -17.92 -13.27 -40.40
N HIS A 735 -18.58 -12.14 -40.37
CA HIS A 735 -17.91 -10.82 -40.29
C HIS A 735 -17.11 -10.69 -38.98
N ARG A 736 -17.72 -11.03 -37.86
CA ARG A 736 -17.06 -10.95 -36.53
C ARG A 736 -15.91 -11.96 -36.41
N ARG A 737 -16.07 -13.14 -36.97
CA ARG A 737 -14.98 -14.14 -37.04
C ARG A 737 -13.74 -13.59 -37.76
N LYS A 738 -13.95 -12.95 -38.94
CA LYS A 738 -12.86 -12.29 -39.68
C LYS A 738 -12.23 -11.16 -38.87
N LEU A 739 -13.04 -10.39 -38.19
CA LEU A 739 -12.57 -9.27 -37.37
C LEU A 739 -11.72 -9.77 -36.18
N VAL A 740 -12.17 -10.76 -35.42
CA VAL A 740 -11.41 -11.34 -34.30
C VAL A 740 -10.05 -11.87 -34.79
N ARG A 741 -10.02 -12.53 -35.94
CA ARG A 741 -8.74 -12.98 -36.54
C ARG A 741 -7.80 -11.84 -36.82
N SER A 742 -8.29 -10.75 -37.41
CA SER A 742 -7.49 -9.58 -37.73
C SER A 742 -6.94 -8.87 -36.48
N LEU A 743 -7.80 -8.73 -35.45
CA LEU A 743 -7.38 -8.14 -34.17
C LEU A 743 -6.37 -9.03 -33.41
N ALA A 744 -6.58 -10.35 -33.41
CA ALA A 744 -5.67 -11.31 -32.79
C ALA A 744 -4.29 -11.29 -33.48
N GLU A 745 -4.25 -11.24 -34.83
CA GLU A 745 -3.00 -11.09 -35.58
C GLU A 745 -2.26 -9.80 -35.22
N THR A 746 -3.00 -8.70 -35.01
CA THR A 746 -2.43 -7.44 -34.54
C THR A 746 -1.78 -7.61 -33.17
N ILE A 747 -2.46 -8.26 -32.19
CA ILE A 747 -1.86 -8.52 -30.87
C ILE A 747 -0.64 -9.43 -30.98
N TRP A 748 -0.68 -10.50 -31.80
CA TRP A 748 0.46 -11.36 -32.01
C TRP A 748 1.68 -10.60 -32.58
N SER A 749 1.44 -9.64 -33.46
CA SER A 749 2.51 -8.79 -34.03
C SER A 749 3.13 -7.83 -33.03
N CYS A 750 2.40 -7.52 -31.92
CA CYS A 750 2.91 -6.68 -30.86
C CYS A 750 3.89 -7.40 -29.91
N ILE A 751 4.03 -8.73 -30.00
CA ILE A 751 4.97 -9.50 -29.20
C ILE A 751 6.34 -9.47 -29.87
N ASP A 752 7.31 -8.84 -29.24
CA ASP A 752 8.64 -8.72 -29.78
C ASP A 752 9.44 -10.04 -29.66
N ARG A 753 10.64 -10.04 -30.23
CA ARG A 753 11.52 -11.23 -30.22
C ARG A 753 11.90 -11.72 -28.81
N HIS A 754 11.70 -10.91 -27.77
CA HIS A 754 12.03 -11.21 -26.38
C HIS A 754 10.80 -11.58 -25.54
N GLY A 755 9.60 -11.47 -26.12
CA GLY A 755 8.35 -11.73 -25.46
C GLY A 755 7.68 -10.52 -24.81
N ARG A 756 8.28 -9.33 -24.88
CA ARG A 756 7.65 -8.09 -24.42
C ARG A 756 6.55 -7.68 -25.40
N ILE A 757 5.40 -7.27 -24.87
CA ILE A 757 4.27 -6.82 -25.68
C ILE A 757 4.29 -5.28 -25.79
N ALA A 758 4.29 -4.77 -27.01
CA ALA A 758 4.09 -3.35 -27.23
C ALA A 758 2.65 -2.98 -26.88
N THR A 759 2.46 -2.11 -25.88
CA THR A 759 1.14 -1.80 -25.31
C THR A 759 0.36 -0.77 -26.10
N HIS A 760 1.04 0.05 -26.90
CA HIS A 760 0.46 1.11 -27.74
C HIS A 760 1.13 1.15 -29.11
N ARG A 761 0.37 1.59 -30.12
CA ARG A 761 0.89 1.92 -31.44
C ARG A 761 1.43 3.36 -31.42
N THR A 762 2.68 3.52 -31.05
CA THR A 762 3.36 4.82 -31.04
C THR A 762 4.87 4.67 -31.16
N SER A 763 5.55 5.65 -31.73
CA SER A 763 7.00 5.79 -31.67
C SER A 763 7.48 6.53 -30.41
N GLY A 764 6.55 7.12 -29.65
CA GLY A 764 6.84 7.83 -28.41
C GLY A 764 7.04 6.90 -27.22
N LYS A 765 7.60 7.44 -26.13
CA LYS A 765 7.70 6.70 -24.84
C LYS A 765 6.31 6.44 -24.28
N VAL A 766 6.07 5.20 -23.91
CA VAL A 766 4.86 4.77 -23.18
C VAL A 766 5.27 4.50 -21.72
N PRO A 767 4.53 5.00 -20.73
CA PRO A 767 4.81 4.72 -19.32
C PRO A 767 4.88 3.21 -19.04
N ASP A 768 5.87 2.78 -18.28
CA ASP A 768 6.10 1.34 -18.01
C ASP A 768 4.98 0.67 -17.20
N ILE A 769 4.19 1.46 -16.47
CA ILE A 769 3.01 0.98 -15.75
C ILE A 769 2.03 0.20 -16.66
N HIS A 770 1.97 0.53 -17.95
CA HIS A 770 1.16 -0.23 -18.90
C HIS A 770 1.65 -1.67 -19.11
N GLN A 771 2.89 -1.98 -18.78
CA GLN A 771 3.44 -3.33 -18.83
C GLN A 771 2.93 -4.22 -17.69
N ASP A 772 2.30 -3.67 -16.67
CA ASP A 772 1.81 -4.43 -15.52
C ASP A 772 0.39 -4.98 -15.76
N TYR A 773 -0.44 -4.35 -16.60
CA TYR A 773 -1.80 -4.83 -16.86
C TYR A 773 -2.11 -5.12 -18.34
N THR A 774 -1.68 -4.29 -19.31
CA THR A 774 -2.04 -4.47 -20.73
C THR A 774 -1.59 -5.81 -21.32
N PRO A 775 -0.39 -6.35 -21.02
CA PRO A 775 0.03 -7.64 -21.56
C PRO A 775 -0.83 -8.81 -21.09
N GLY A 776 -1.28 -8.79 -19.82
CA GLY A 776 -2.22 -9.81 -19.32
C GLY A 776 -3.55 -9.78 -20.08
N GLN A 777 -4.08 -8.59 -20.36
CA GLN A 777 -5.29 -8.40 -21.18
C GLN A 777 -5.10 -8.94 -22.60
N ALA A 778 -3.96 -8.64 -23.22
CA ALA A 778 -3.61 -9.14 -24.56
C ALA A 778 -3.54 -10.67 -24.60
N LEU A 779 -2.82 -11.27 -23.65
CA LEU A 779 -2.70 -12.73 -23.55
C LEU A 779 -4.03 -13.42 -23.25
N LEU A 780 -4.89 -12.80 -22.46
CA LEU A 780 -6.24 -13.28 -22.18
C LEU A 780 -7.12 -13.26 -23.43
N ALA A 781 -7.04 -12.19 -24.22
CA ALA A 781 -7.78 -12.07 -25.49
C ALA A 781 -7.31 -13.07 -26.53
N LEU A 782 -6.00 -13.31 -26.63
CA LEU A 782 -5.44 -14.35 -27.51
C LEU A 782 -5.89 -15.75 -27.08
N ALA A 783 -5.98 -16.03 -25.77
CA ALA A 783 -6.50 -17.29 -25.28
C ALA A 783 -7.98 -17.47 -25.67
N ALA A 784 -8.82 -16.43 -25.52
CA ALA A 784 -10.23 -16.48 -25.92
C ALA A 784 -10.41 -16.72 -27.43
N ALA A 785 -9.63 -16.03 -28.24
CA ALA A 785 -9.63 -16.22 -29.68
C ALA A 785 -9.18 -17.63 -30.09
N ALA A 786 -8.17 -18.19 -29.38
CA ALA A 786 -7.69 -19.57 -29.64
C ALA A 786 -8.72 -20.62 -29.23
N GLU A 787 -9.37 -20.48 -28.07
CA GLU A 787 -10.47 -21.38 -27.66
C GLU A 787 -11.63 -21.39 -28.66
N SER A 788 -11.92 -20.23 -29.27
CA SER A 788 -12.96 -20.07 -30.28
C SER A 788 -12.51 -20.55 -31.68
N GLY A 789 -11.27 -21.05 -31.85
CA GLY A 789 -10.70 -21.44 -33.13
C GLY A 789 -10.51 -20.28 -34.13
N LEU A 790 -10.33 -19.07 -33.62
CA LEU A 790 -10.24 -17.83 -34.41
C LEU A 790 -8.81 -17.31 -34.59
N THR A 791 -7.84 -17.92 -33.98
CA THR A 791 -6.42 -17.64 -34.19
C THR A 791 -5.57 -18.89 -34.06
N GLU A 792 -4.47 -18.96 -34.82
CA GLU A 792 -3.46 -19.99 -34.63
C GLU A 792 -2.55 -19.60 -33.45
N ILE A 793 -2.17 -20.56 -32.63
CA ILE A 793 -1.31 -20.37 -31.50
C ILE A 793 0.14 -20.21 -31.98
N LYS A 794 0.70 -19.01 -31.89
CA LYS A 794 2.11 -18.77 -32.19
C LYS A 794 2.96 -19.20 -30.98
N GLN A 795 3.20 -20.50 -30.85
CA GLN A 795 3.79 -21.16 -29.69
C GLN A 795 5.09 -20.49 -29.22
N SER A 796 6.00 -20.17 -30.12
CA SER A 796 7.26 -19.49 -29.79
C SER A 796 7.04 -18.11 -29.17
N SER A 797 6.08 -17.34 -29.68
CA SER A 797 5.74 -16.02 -29.15
C SER A 797 5.08 -16.11 -27.78
N LEU A 798 4.15 -17.07 -27.61
CA LEU A 798 3.50 -17.30 -26.33
C LEU A 798 4.50 -17.68 -25.23
N GLN A 799 5.40 -18.62 -25.51
CA GLN A 799 6.41 -19.07 -24.55
C GLN A 799 7.43 -17.96 -24.20
N LYS A 800 7.78 -17.11 -25.16
CA LYS A 800 8.63 -15.96 -24.91
C LYS A 800 7.90 -14.92 -24.02
N ALA A 801 6.63 -14.63 -24.32
CA ALA A 801 5.83 -13.71 -23.50
C ALA A 801 5.68 -14.27 -22.08
N PHE A 802 5.37 -15.54 -21.91
CA PHE A 802 5.29 -16.19 -20.61
C PHE A 802 6.57 -16.00 -19.79
N ARG A 803 7.73 -16.36 -20.35
CA ARG A 803 9.02 -16.24 -19.65
C ARG A 803 9.32 -14.77 -19.29
N TYR A 804 9.04 -13.85 -20.22
CA TYR A 804 9.27 -12.42 -19.99
C TYR A 804 8.44 -11.90 -18.81
N TYR A 805 7.12 -12.19 -18.76
CA TYR A 805 6.24 -11.66 -17.71
C TYR A 805 6.37 -12.43 -16.40
N ARG A 806 6.70 -13.72 -16.39
CA ARG A 806 7.07 -14.42 -15.17
C ARG A 806 8.34 -13.83 -14.55
N HIS A 807 9.36 -13.60 -15.38
CA HIS A 807 10.58 -12.93 -14.94
C HIS A 807 10.28 -11.53 -14.39
N ARG A 808 9.46 -10.73 -15.10
CA ARG A 808 9.04 -9.41 -14.63
C ARG A 808 8.35 -9.50 -13.27
N PHE A 809 7.45 -10.45 -13.06
CA PHE A 809 6.77 -10.64 -11.77
C PHE A 809 7.75 -10.97 -10.65
N HIS A 810 8.72 -11.84 -10.89
CA HIS A 810 9.72 -12.19 -9.87
C HIS A 810 10.59 -11.01 -9.46
N HIS A 811 10.91 -10.11 -10.39
CA HIS A 811 11.83 -8.99 -10.16
C HIS A 811 11.13 -7.66 -9.85
N ASN A 812 9.88 -7.53 -10.19
CA ASN A 812 9.07 -6.35 -9.92
C ASN A 812 7.60 -6.75 -9.72
N ARG A 813 7.30 -7.28 -8.54
CA ARG A 813 5.92 -7.62 -8.17
C ARG A 813 5.08 -6.37 -8.15
N ASP A 814 4.11 -6.29 -9.04
CA ASP A 814 3.16 -5.19 -9.14
C ASP A 814 1.72 -5.69 -9.08
N PHE A 815 0.87 -4.95 -8.41
CA PHE A 815 -0.54 -5.30 -8.25
C PHE A 815 -1.32 -5.33 -9.57
N GLY A 816 -0.88 -4.58 -10.58
CA GLY A 816 -1.47 -4.58 -11.92
C GLY A 816 -1.38 -5.92 -12.63
N GLN A 817 -0.41 -6.77 -12.26
CA GLN A 817 -0.21 -8.09 -12.85
C GLN A 817 -1.21 -9.13 -12.31
N VAL A 818 -1.85 -8.89 -11.17
CA VAL A 818 -2.66 -9.89 -10.46
C VAL A 818 -3.83 -10.39 -11.32
N SER A 819 -4.76 -9.51 -11.67
CA SER A 819 -5.99 -9.96 -12.36
C SER A 819 -5.71 -10.57 -13.72
N TRP A 820 -5.07 -9.81 -14.59
CA TRP A 820 -4.99 -10.13 -16.02
C TRP A 820 -4.03 -11.27 -16.32
N MET A 821 -2.89 -11.34 -15.64
CA MET A 821 -1.95 -12.45 -15.84
C MET A 821 -2.52 -13.78 -15.30
N MET A 822 -3.18 -13.73 -14.12
CA MET A 822 -3.79 -14.93 -13.57
C MET A 822 -4.92 -15.46 -14.46
N GLN A 823 -5.80 -14.60 -14.96
CA GLN A 823 -6.86 -14.98 -15.89
C GLN A 823 -6.28 -15.52 -17.22
N ALA A 824 -5.28 -14.84 -17.77
CA ALA A 824 -4.65 -15.24 -19.03
C ALA A 824 -4.02 -16.64 -18.93
N PHE A 825 -3.13 -16.85 -17.94
CA PHE A 825 -2.41 -18.11 -17.83
C PHE A 825 -3.25 -19.25 -17.28
N SER A 826 -4.30 -19.00 -16.51
CA SER A 826 -5.28 -20.02 -16.18
C SER A 826 -6.05 -20.51 -17.43
N ARG A 827 -6.38 -19.58 -18.34
CA ARG A 827 -7.06 -19.91 -19.60
C ARG A 827 -6.11 -20.61 -20.57
N TRP A 828 -4.87 -20.18 -20.72
CA TRP A 828 -3.85 -20.87 -21.50
C TRP A 828 -3.57 -22.28 -20.98
N TRP A 829 -3.53 -22.48 -19.67
CA TRP A 829 -3.38 -23.80 -19.06
C TRP A 829 -4.52 -24.77 -19.46
N ARG A 830 -5.75 -24.27 -19.56
CA ARG A 830 -6.88 -25.11 -20.04
C ARG A 830 -6.75 -25.51 -21.51
N ILE A 831 -6.18 -24.62 -22.34
CA ILE A 831 -5.96 -24.87 -23.77
C ILE A 831 -4.76 -25.81 -23.96
N GLN A 832 -3.69 -25.55 -23.24
CA GLN A 832 -2.43 -26.27 -23.27
C GLN A 832 -1.95 -26.47 -21.83
N PRO A 833 -2.18 -27.68 -21.24
CA PRO A 833 -1.82 -27.95 -19.84
C PRO A 833 -0.30 -27.95 -19.62
N ASP A 834 0.29 -26.73 -19.54
CA ASP A 834 1.69 -26.51 -19.16
C ASP A 834 1.72 -26.20 -17.65
N PRO A 835 2.39 -27.03 -16.82
CA PRO A 835 2.45 -26.81 -15.37
C PRO A 835 3.07 -25.47 -14.98
N GLU A 836 3.93 -24.89 -15.80
CA GLU A 836 4.54 -23.60 -15.56
C GLU A 836 3.51 -22.45 -15.60
N PHE A 837 2.47 -22.57 -16.46
CA PHE A 837 1.37 -21.59 -16.51
C PHE A 837 0.58 -21.60 -15.19
N ALA A 838 0.24 -22.79 -14.69
CA ALA A 838 -0.45 -22.91 -13.41
C ALA A 838 0.42 -22.43 -12.25
N ALA A 839 1.73 -22.74 -12.28
CA ALA A 839 2.67 -22.29 -11.27
C ALA A 839 2.69 -20.76 -11.15
N LEU A 840 2.73 -20.03 -12.27
CA LEU A 840 2.69 -18.56 -12.24
C LEU A 840 1.38 -18.03 -11.66
N VAL A 841 0.24 -18.64 -12.00
CA VAL A 841 -1.07 -18.27 -11.43
C VAL A 841 -1.05 -18.43 -9.92
N PHE A 842 -0.47 -19.50 -9.39
CA PHE A 842 -0.39 -19.73 -7.94
C PHE A 842 0.65 -18.82 -7.26
N GLU A 843 1.79 -18.57 -7.89
CA GLU A 843 2.80 -17.61 -7.38
C GLU A 843 2.20 -16.20 -7.19
N ILE A 844 1.44 -15.72 -8.17
CA ILE A 844 0.75 -14.43 -8.09
C ILE A 844 -0.39 -14.51 -7.06
N GLY A 845 -1.17 -15.59 -7.08
CA GLY A 845 -2.29 -15.81 -6.16
C GLY A 845 -1.85 -15.84 -4.70
N ASP A 846 -0.82 -16.60 -4.37
CA ASP A 846 -0.30 -16.68 -3.01
C ASP A 846 0.25 -15.34 -2.52
N TRP A 847 0.94 -14.61 -3.40
CA TRP A 847 1.42 -13.29 -3.06
C TRP A 847 0.31 -12.28 -2.77
N ILE A 848 -0.75 -12.22 -3.60
CA ILE A 848 -1.82 -11.25 -3.37
C ILE A 848 -2.66 -11.58 -2.14
N LEU A 849 -2.79 -12.86 -1.76
CA LEU A 849 -3.50 -13.28 -0.57
C LEU A 849 -2.89 -12.73 0.72
N GLU A 850 -1.58 -12.44 0.73
CA GLU A 850 -0.91 -11.79 1.86
C GLU A 850 -1.49 -10.40 2.19
N PHE A 851 -2.16 -9.76 1.23
CA PHE A 851 -2.74 -8.42 1.38
C PHE A 851 -4.25 -8.44 1.68
N GLN A 852 -4.88 -9.60 1.74
CA GLN A 852 -6.29 -9.69 2.10
C GLN A 852 -6.47 -9.56 3.61
N SER A 853 -7.28 -8.61 4.06
CA SER A 853 -7.62 -8.42 5.47
C SER A 853 -8.58 -9.52 5.94
N ASP A 854 -8.22 -10.21 7.02
CA ASP A 854 -9.12 -11.17 7.67
C ASP A 854 -10.34 -10.47 8.31
N LYS A 855 -10.18 -9.20 8.69
CA LYS A 855 -11.24 -8.40 9.32
C LYS A 855 -12.30 -7.92 8.33
N SER A 856 -11.90 -7.45 7.16
CA SER A 856 -12.83 -6.89 6.17
C SER A 856 -13.09 -7.78 4.96
N GLY A 857 -12.16 -8.66 4.61
CA GLY A 857 -12.18 -9.44 3.38
C GLY A 857 -11.65 -8.70 2.15
N GLY A 858 -11.45 -7.37 2.24
CA GLY A 858 -10.91 -6.55 1.17
C GLY A 858 -9.38 -6.60 1.09
N PHE A 859 -8.82 -6.21 -0.05
CA PHE A 859 -7.37 -6.19 -0.26
C PHE A 859 -6.76 -4.84 0.07
N MET A 860 -5.82 -4.81 0.99
CA MET A 860 -5.19 -3.62 1.57
C MET A 860 -3.94 -3.23 0.79
N THR A 861 -4.10 -2.71 -0.42
CA THR A 861 -2.98 -2.42 -1.34
C THR A 861 -2.72 -0.92 -1.57
N GLY A 862 -3.54 -0.06 -1.00
CA GLY A 862 -3.45 1.40 -1.15
C GLY A 862 -3.11 2.13 0.14
N HIS A 863 -2.94 3.45 0.05
CA HIS A 863 -2.74 4.35 1.19
C HIS A 863 -4.05 4.87 1.81
N GLN A 864 -5.18 4.31 1.42
CA GLN A 864 -6.51 4.69 1.91
C GLN A 864 -6.76 4.16 3.32
N SER A 865 -7.78 4.66 3.98
CA SER A 865 -8.16 4.25 5.33
C SER A 865 -8.71 2.82 5.39
N ASP A 866 -9.12 2.28 4.26
CA ASP A 866 -9.68 0.93 4.11
C ASP A 866 -9.42 0.38 2.69
N ALA A 867 -9.80 -0.89 2.48
CA ALA A 867 -9.61 -1.55 1.20
C ALA A 867 -10.47 -0.90 0.09
N PRO A 868 -9.88 -0.62 -1.09
CA PRO A 868 -10.66 -0.12 -2.22
C PRO A 868 -11.56 -1.20 -2.84
N GLY A 869 -12.81 -0.84 -3.15
CA GLY A 869 -13.78 -1.75 -3.75
C GLY A 869 -13.35 -2.24 -5.12
N PHE A 870 -12.98 -1.32 -6.03
CA PHE A 870 -12.64 -1.68 -7.40
C PHE A 870 -11.35 -2.52 -7.52
N THR A 871 -10.32 -2.25 -6.72
CA THR A 871 -9.10 -3.07 -6.71
C THR A 871 -9.37 -4.44 -6.09
N THR A 872 -10.17 -4.51 -5.03
CA THR A 872 -10.62 -5.80 -4.48
C THR A 872 -11.36 -6.61 -5.54
N ALA A 873 -12.31 -6.02 -6.27
CA ALA A 873 -13.03 -6.70 -7.36
C ALA A 873 -12.08 -7.22 -8.43
N LEU A 874 -11.12 -6.41 -8.85
CA LEU A 874 -10.11 -6.77 -9.85
C LEU A 874 -9.24 -7.95 -9.39
N TYR A 875 -8.80 -7.98 -8.14
CA TYR A 875 -7.99 -9.09 -7.64
C TYR A 875 -8.80 -10.37 -7.48
N LEU A 876 -10.08 -10.26 -7.14
CA LEU A 876 -10.97 -11.41 -7.06
C LEU A 876 -11.15 -12.10 -8.41
N GLU A 877 -11.10 -11.40 -9.54
CA GLU A 877 -11.08 -12.02 -10.86
C GLU A 877 -9.86 -12.96 -11.03
N GLY A 878 -8.68 -12.51 -10.58
CA GLY A 878 -7.47 -13.34 -10.57
C GLY A 878 -7.58 -14.53 -9.61
N ILE A 879 -8.08 -14.29 -8.39
CA ILE A 879 -8.28 -15.34 -7.38
C ILE A 879 -9.30 -16.37 -7.85
N ALA A 880 -10.40 -15.96 -8.52
CA ALA A 880 -11.35 -16.88 -9.15
C ALA A 880 -10.69 -17.75 -10.21
N ALA A 881 -9.78 -17.17 -11.02
CA ALA A 881 -9.01 -17.92 -12.00
C ALA A 881 -8.11 -18.98 -11.32
N ALA A 882 -7.42 -18.63 -10.23
CA ALA A 882 -6.64 -19.58 -9.44
C ALA A 882 -7.52 -20.68 -8.82
N ALA A 883 -8.65 -20.31 -8.19
CA ALA A 883 -9.61 -21.25 -7.62
C ALA A 883 -10.09 -22.27 -8.65
N SER A 884 -10.33 -21.81 -9.88
CA SER A 884 -10.86 -22.66 -10.96
C SER A 884 -9.91 -23.74 -11.49
N ILE A 885 -8.61 -23.64 -11.20
CA ILE A 885 -7.60 -24.60 -11.67
C ILE A 885 -6.85 -25.31 -10.53
N SER A 886 -6.96 -24.83 -9.29
CA SER A 886 -6.13 -25.35 -8.18
C SER A 886 -6.76 -26.51 -7.42
N GLY A 887 -8.08 -26.54 -7.27
CA GLY A 887 -8.77 -27.41 -6.31
C GLY A 887 -8.47 -27.11 -4.84
N GLN A 888 -7.72 -26.04 -4.53
CA GLN A 888 -7.36 -25.64 -3.15
C GLN A 888 -8.40 -24.69 -2.56
N SER A 889 -8.91 -25.00 -1.36
CA SER A 889 -9.94 -24.20 -0.70
C SER A 889 -9.50 -22.78 -0.40
N LYS A 890 -8.21 -22.53 -0.16
CA LYS A 890 -7.69 -21.20 0.20
C LYS A 890 -8.08 -20.08 -0.78
N TYR A 891 -8.09 -20.38 -2.08
CA TYR A 891 -8.48 -19.38 -3.09
C TYR A 891 -9.99 -19.16 -3.12
N LEU A 892 -10.79 -20.24 -2.95
CA LEU A 892 -12.23 -20.13 -2.88
C LEU A 892 -12.65 -19.37 -1.61
N ASP A 893 -12.05 -19.69 -0.46
CA ASP A 893 -12.32 -19.02 0.81
C ASP A 893 -11.96 -17.52 0.74
N ALA A 894 -10.83 -17.19 0.11
CA ALA A 894 -10.41 -15.82 -0.12
C ALA A 894 -11.37 -15.08 -1.06
N TYR A 895 -11.80 -15.73 -2.14
CA TYR A 895 -12.80 -15.18 -3.05
C TYR A 895 -14.11 -14.88 -2.33
N MET A 896 -14.62 -15.82 -1.55
CA MET A 896 -15.88 -15.64 -0.80
C MET A 896 -15.78 -14.50 0.22
N ARG A 897 -14.68 -14.38 0.98
CA ARG A 897 -14.44 -13.23 1.88
C ARG A 897 -14.41 -11.91 1.13
N GLY A 898 -13.75 -11.87 -0.03
CA GLY A 898 -13.71 -10.68 -0.88
C GLY A 898 -15.08 -10.31 -1.45
N MET A 899 -15.89 -11.28 -1.86
CA MET A 899 -17.26 -11.04 -2.33
C MET A 899 -18.18 -10.54 -1.20
N GLN A 900 -18.02 -11.03 0.04
CA GLN A 900 -18.70 -10.46 1.22
C GLN A 900 -18.32 -8.99 1.42
N PHE A 901 -17.04 -8.65 1.25
CA PHE A 901 -16.59 -7.26 1.33
C PHE A 901 -17.22 -6.40 0.21
N LEU A 902 -17.26 -6.86 -1.04
CA LEU A 902 -17.91 -6.15 -2.14
C LEU A 902 -19.41 -6.00 -1.89
N HIS A 903 -20.08 -7.02 -1.35
CA HIS A 903 -21.49 -6.92 -0.96
C HIS A 903 -21.71 -5.79 0.05
N ARG A 904 -20.86 -5.64 1.06
CA ARG A 904 -20.91 -4.50 2.00
C ARG A 904 -20.73 -3.14 1.35
N LEU A 905 -19.99 -3.07 0.23
CA LEU A 905 -19.78 -1.85 -0.53
C LEU A 905 -20.91 -1.56 -1.53
N THR A 906 -21.74 -2.55 -1.84
CA THR A 906 -22.81 -2.41 -2.82
C THR A 906 -23.92 -1.53 -2.27
N ILE A 907 -24.41 -0.62 -3.08
CA ILE A 907 -25.60 0.18 -2.78
C ILE A 907 -26.82 -0.68 -3.12
N LEU A 908 -27.43 -1.27 -2.11
CA LEU A 908 -28.61 -2.12 -2.26
C LEU A 908 -29.90 -1.29 -2.25
N PRO A 909 -31.00 -1.81 -2.80
CA PRO A 909 -32.31 -1.19 -2.68
C PRO A 909 -32.66 -0.94 -1.21
N GLY A 910 -33.14 0.24 -0.88
CA GLY A 910 -33.55 0.61 0.49
C GLY A 910 -32.41 0.88 1.51
N HIS A 911 -31.14 0.62 1.18
CA HIS A 911 -30.02 0.77 2.10
C HIS A 911 -29.41 2.18 2.18
N ALA A 912 -29.87 3.08 1.34
CA ALA A 912 -29.28 4.42 1.24
C ALA A 912 -30.36 5.52 1.33
N PRO A 913 -31.12 5.63 2.44
CA PRO A 913 -32.18 6.63 2.59
C PRO A 913 -31.63 8.06 2.66
N VAL A 914 -30.32 8.21 2.77
CA VAL A 914 -29.61 9.51 2.77
C VAL A 914 -29.18 9.97 1.37
N LEU A 915 -29.43 9.17 0.32
CA LEU A 915 -29.08 9.54 -1.05
C LEU A 915 -30.23 10.29 -1.73
N PRO A 916 -29.91 11.38 -2.47
CA PRO A 916 -30.92 12.12 -3.22
C PRO A 916 -31.64 11.30 -4.32
N ASN A 917 -30.97 10.27 -4.85
CA ASN A 917 -31.51 9.38 -5.88
C ASN A 917 -31.00 7.95 -5.64
N SER A 918 -31.57 7.29 -4.64
CA SER A 918 -31.17 5.95 -4.22
C SER A 918 -31.42 4.90 -5.31
N GLU A 919 -32.50 5.02 -6.07
CA GLU A 919 -32.81 4.08 -7.15
C GLU A 919 -31.78 4.12 -8.28
N TYR A 920 -31.34 5.31 -8.68
CA TYR A 920 -30.29 5.47 -9.70
C TYR A 920 -28.93 4.97 -9.21
N ALA A 921 -28.63 5.09 -7.92
CA ALA A 921 -27.40 4.63 -7.29
C ALA A 921 -27.39 3.10 -7.04
N THR A 922 -28.56 2.47 -6.98
CA THR A 922 -28.70 1.04 -6.67
C THR A 922 -27.94 0.16 -7.66
N GLY A 923 -27.12 -0.76 -7.15
CA GLY A 923 -26.20 -1.60 -7.91
C GLY A 923 -24.80 -1.00 -8.07
N GLY A 924 -24.61 0.28 -7.69
CA GLY A 924 -23.32 0.92 -7.66
C GLY A 924 -22.43 0.36 -6.56
N LEU A 925 -21.10 0.32 -6.82
CA LEU A 925 -20.11 -0.08 -5.86
C LEU A 925 -19.40 1.16 -5.31
N ARG A 926 -19.46 1.36 -3.97
CA ARG A 926 -18.70 2.44 -3.31
C ARG A 926 -17.21 2.22 -3.48
N GLN A 927 -16.44 3.30 -3.51
CA GLN A 927 -14.99 3.20 -3.61
C GLN A 927 -14.39 2.47 -2.40
N SER A 928 -14.88 2.73 -1.20
CA SER A 928 -14.49 2.05 0.03
C SER A 928 -15.58 2.15 1.09
N LEU A 929 -15.37 1.56 2.28
CA LEU A 929 -16.35 1.64 3.39
C LEU A 929 -16.58 3.07 3.88
N TYR A 930 -15.58 3.94 3.77
CA TYR A 930 -15.61 5.30 4.33
C TYR A 930 -15.61 6.41 3.27
N THR A 931 -15.61 6.05 2.01
CA THR A 931 -15.73 6.98 0.88
C THR A 931 -16.82 6.50 -0.07
N SER A 932 -17.63 7.41 -0.57
CA SER A 932 -18.71 7.06 -1.52
C SER A 932 -18.28 7.16 -2.97
N PHE A 933 -17.16 7.84 -3.22
CA PHE A 933 -16.71 8.20 -4.56
C PHE A 933 -15.19 7.98 -4.74
#